data_13ab0fd3ef478c7b584eb034a0444673
#
_entry.id   13ab0fd3ef478c7b584eb034a0444673
#
_cell.length_a   1.000
_cell.length_b   1.000
_cell.length_c   1.000
_cell.angle_alpha   90.00
_cell.angle_beta   90.00
_cell.angle_gamma   90.00
#
_symmetry.space_group_name_H-M   'P 1'
#
loop_
_entity.id
_entity.type
_entity.pdbx_description
1 polymer ?
#
loop_
_entity_poly.entity_id
_entity_poly.type
_entity_poly.pdbx_seq_one_letter_code
_entity_poly.pdbx_strand_id
1 'polypeptide(L)'
;MKSLKNIFTVLFTAVFTTTVAFGAPNCSNPKYRAAYPEKCVQIKSSGNNTFLALVGGAALAGIGVALASQSSGDNGSASTISNQTTFPRLALSTNIKQNYAQNDNVANQRVSSFDYISSSYDVDSYLLNTIKSSRVYQKNKKQFNNIHFDIAHARGYTGKDVRINVIDNFNISHGSSVYEIAQTIASDANITKTNIGLSNNELQSYDYIANEITKSGAFDIYNASWQIPATESQNAASAIYNSQNETKTYAAAQQYMYDNTSYNFITQIRNSAIDNDSIFVWAAGNESKTESGALSALPLAFPELTGHFVNVVAVDNNNELAWYSNQCGITQNYCIAAPGSQWDTDAENYKIAGTSFAAPVVSGAIATIKEAFPYMKSEEITQLLFVTAQDLGETGVDSVYGWGLLDMEKATRPVGTPKIILANDTVQPLGTFNVSGSAATAIKNANITIAFVDDFGRAFTTNLSDNINVIPYGRGFEKLTENENNSVTLFDTFEFGFKENHMLKSSGLVSVNSNKLTNFVGYKNEFNVNNIRFYQNVRMGITNPTANESSLISGFSNMYSASVKFGAEIEKLSLEIAMPDTIISGNVYLNTPTGMDNNGNLIYNNTAISLANRPSIEYTVNYGGLSATFVNNPDYQNEVVFMAKTKFAF
;
A
#
# COMPACT_ATOMS: atom_id res chain seq x y z
N MET A 1 52.33 32.13 -2.61
CA MET A 1 51.24 31.22 -2.20
C MET A 1 50.43 31.62 -0.96
N LYS A 2 51.02 32.13 0.10
CA LYS A 2 50.23 32.66 1.29
C LYS A 2 49.40 33.90 0.95
N SER A 3 49.84 34.78 0.06
CA SER A 3 49.11 35.99 -0.33
C SER A 3 47.86 35.68 -1.21
N LEU A 4 47.91 34.69 -2.08
CA LEU A 4 46.75 34.30 -2.90
C LEU A 4 45.62 33.65 -2.06
N LYS A 5 45.97 32.91 -1.01
CA LYS A 5 44.98 32.29 -0.12
C LYS A 5 44.13 33.34 0.63
N ASN A 6 44.74 34.44 1.04
CA ASN A 6 44.06 35.53 1.73
C ASN A 6 43.15 36.36 0.79
N ILE A 7 43.55 36.55 -0.49
CA ILE A 7 42.73 37.26 -1.47
C ILE A 7 41.51 36.43 -1.85
N PHE A 8 41.65 35.12 -1.99
CA PHE A 8 40.54 34.23 -2.25
C PHE A 8 39.54 34.17 -1.08
N THR A 9 40.03 34.16 0.15
CA THR A 9 39.17 34.17 1.36
C THR A 9 38.39 35.48 1.49
N VAL A 10 39.00 36.64 1.21
CA VAL A 10 38.34 37.94 1.29
C VAL A 10 37.32 38.16 0.16
N LEU A 11 37.62 37.74 -1.07
CA LEU A 11 36.66 37.79 -2.19
C LEU A 11 35.49 36.82 -2.01
N PHE A 12 35.76 35.67 -1.45
CA PHE A 12 34.69 34.68 -1.17
C PHE A 12 33.74 35.18 -0.07
N THR A 13 34.26 35.86 0.94
CA THR A 13 33.44 36.42 2.04
C THR A 13 32.60 37.61 1.57
N ALA A 14 33.11 38.44 0.66
CA ALA A 14 32.41 39.65 0.19
C ALA A 14 31.24 39.38 -0.78
N VAL A 15 31.26 38.25 -1.52
CA VAL A 15 30.18 37.90 -2.50
C VAL A 15 29.03 37.15 -1.82
N PHE A 16 29.23 36.54 -0.65
CA PHE A 16 28.26 35.66 -0.02
C PHE A 16 27.54 36.22 1.22
N THR A 17 27.80 37.51 1.61
CA THR A 17 27.18 38.10 2.82
C THR A 17 25.82 38.78 2.58
N THR A 18 25.21 38.67 1.41
CA THR A 18 23.91 39.32 1.13
C THR A 18 22.78 38.35 0.82
N THR A 19 22.82 37.12 1.32
CA THR A 19 21.61 36.28 1.32
C THR A 19 20.92 36.39 2.67
N VAL A 20 19.84 37.15 2.71
CA VAL A 20 18.90 37.17 3.84
C VAL A 20 18.33 35.78 3.97
N ALA A 21 18.73 35.04 4.98
CA ALA A 21 18.13 33.79 5.36
C ALA A 21 16.70 34.06 5.87
N PHE A 22 15.70 33.83 5.05
CA PHE A 22 14.34 33.65 5.54
C PHE A 22 14.29 32.28 6.24
N GLY A 23 14.50 32.27 7.55
CA GLY A 23 14.27 31.12 8.39
C GLY A 23 12.81 30.68 8.28
N ALA A 24 12.57 29.37 8.35
CA ALA A 24 11.22 28.82 8.44
C ALA A 24 10.43 29.53 9.57
N PRO A 25 9.12 29.79 9.39
CA PRO A 25 8.32 30.53 10.38
C PRO A 25 8.31 29.80 11.72
N ASN A 26 8.84 30.44 12.75
CA ASN A 26 8.92 29.87 14.11
C ASN A 26 7.61 30.14 14.86
N CYS A 27 6.58 29.37 14.53
CA CYS A 27 5.23 29.50 15.10
C CYS A 27 5.12 29.01 16.55
N SER A 28 6.13 28.37 17.10
CA SER A 28 6.23 28.07 18.54
C SER A 28 6.60 29.27 19.38
N ASN A 29 7.16 30.33 18.78
CA ASN A 29 7.47 31.56 19.47
C ASN A 29 6.22 32.46 19.59
N PRO A 30 5.74 32.79 20.81
CA PRO A 30 4.53 33.61 21.01
C PRO A 30 4.62 35.00 20.38
N LYS A 31 5.82 35.63 20.39
CA LYS A 31 6.02 36.95 19.79
C LYS A 31 5.98 36.91 18.26
N TYR A 32 6.52 35.85 17.66
CA TYR A 32 6.43 35.63 16.20
C TYR A 32 5.01 35.40 15.76
N ARG A 33 4.26 34.57 16.49
CA ARG A 33 2.84 34.27 16.21
C ARG A 33 1.95 35.52 16.33
N ALA A 34 2.22 36.39 17.26
CA ALA A 34 1.50 37.65 17.43
C ALA A 34 1.80 38.68 16.34
N ALA A 35 3.03 38.66 15.80
CA ALA A 35 3.47 39.59 14.75
C ALA A 35 3.05 39.15 13.34
N TYR A 36 2.87 37.83 13.10
CA TYR A 36 2.54 37.25 11.81
C TYR A 36 1.47 36.18 11.94
N PRO A 37 0.23 36.54 12.33
CA PRO A 37 -0.84 35.60 12.56
C PRO A 37 -1.23 34.83 11.30
N GLU A 38 -1.10 35.44 10.12
CA GLU A 38 -1.41 34.83 8.83
C GLU A 38 -0.41 33.72 8.44
N LYS A 39 0.78 33.72 8.97
CA LYS A 39 1.80 32.70 8.76
C LYS A 39 1.75 31.54 9.76
N CYS A 40 0.95 31.69 10.82
CA CYS A 40 0.82 30.75 11.91
C CYS A 40 -0.63 30.26 12.11
N VAL A 41 -1.41 30.14 11.04
CA VAL A 41 -2.75 29.58 11.09
C VAL A 41 -2.67 28.12 11.48
N GLN A 42 -3.16 27.76 12.66
CA GLN A 42 -3.42 26.39 13.02
C GLN A 42 -4.59 25.90 12.18
N ILE A 43 -4.31 25.00 11.25
CA ILE A 43 -5.35 24.18 10.64
C ILE A 43 -5.88 23.32 11.78
N LYS A 44 -7.05 23.65 12.29
CA LYS A 44 -7.78 22.76 13.18
C LYS A 44 -8.02 21.48 12.41
N SER A 45 -7.41 20.39 12.84
CA SER A 45 -7.77 19.05 12.38
C SER A 45 -9.25 18.82 12.73
N SER A 46 -10.13 19.01 11.78
CA SER A 46 -11.47 18.47 11.87
C SER A 46 -11.37 16.99 11.54
N GLY A 47 -11.85 16.20 12.45
CA GLY A 47 -12.05 14.76 12.49
C GLY A 47 -11.52 13.86 11.38
N ASN A 48 -10.94 12.80 11.81
CA ASN A 48 -10.26 11.67 11.15
C ASN A 48 -10.97 10.97 9.96
N ASN A 49 -12.11 11.46 9.49
CA ASN A 49 -12.91 10.74 8.48
C ASN A 49 -12.64 11.16 7.03
N THR A 50 -11.88 12.22 6.79
CA THR A 50 -11.65 12.72 5.42
C THR A 50 -10.49 12.02 4.71
N PHE A 51 -9.56 11.45 5.46
CA PHE A 51 -8.36 10.83 4.89
C PHE A 51 -8.63 9.44 4.28
N LEU A 52 -9.45 8.63 4.95
CA LEU A 52 -9.88 7.32 4.43
C LEU A 52 -10.80 7.44 3.21
N ALA A 53 -11.62 8.51 3.14
CA ALA A 53 -12.49 8.77 2.00
C ALA A 53 -11.72 9.13 0.71
N LEU A 54 -10.51 9.70 0.82
CA LEU A 54 -9.70 10.09 -0.35
C LEU A 54 -8.88 8.93 -0.92
N VAL A 55 -8.46 7.98 -0.09
CA VAL A 55 -7.66 6.82 -0.51
C VAL A 55 -8.55 5.63 -0.93
N GLY A 56 -9.70 5.46 -0.26
CA GLY A 56 -10.71 4.46 -0.60
C GLY A 56 -11.70 4.89 -1.69
N GLY A 57 -11.69 6.16 -2.07
CA GLY A 57 -12.74 6.81 -2.86
C GLY A 57 -12.96 6.28 -4.28
N ALA A 58 -12.05 5.51 -4.83
CA ALA A 58 -12.25 4.88 -6.14
C ALA A 58 -12.93 3.50 -6.04
N ALA A 59 -12.72 2.80 -4.93
CA ALA A 59 -13.32 1.47 -4.71
C ALA A 59 -14.61 1.54 -3.85
N LEU A 60 -14.73 2.55 -2.96
CA LEU A 60 -15.86 2.70 -2.04
C LEU A 60 -16.89 3.75 -2.48
N ALA A 61 -16.64 4.51 -3.56
CA ALA A 61 -17.58 5.50 -4.08
C ALA A 61 -18.96 4.92 -4.47
N GLY A 62 -19.07 3.61 -4.55
CA GLY A 62 -20.33 2.90 -4.79
C GLY A 62 -21.14 2.61 -3.53
N ILE A 63 -20.51 2.55 -2.36
CA ILE A 63 -21.19 2.21 -1.10
C ILE A 63 -21.62 3.46 -0.33
N GLY A 64 -20.83 4.55 -0.42
CA GLY A 64 -21.08 5.80 0.32
C GLY A 64 -22.26 6.65 -0.17
N VAL A 65 -22.74 6.45 -1.40
CA VAL A 65 -23.82 7.27 -1.97
C VAL A 65 -25.22 6.81 -1.52
N ALA A 66 -25.36 5.56 -1.06
CA ALA A 66 -26.65 5.06 -0.58
C ALA A 66 -26.99 5.51 0.86
N LEU A 67 -25.98 5.94 1.66
CA LEU A 67 -26.17 6.34 3.06
C LEU A 67 -26.22 7.85 3.30
N ALA A 68 -25.86 8.68 2.32
CA ALA A 68 -25.75 10.15 2.49
C ALA A 68 -27.01 10.94 2.11
N SER A 69 -28.13 10.30 1.70
CA SER A 69 -29.33 10.99 1.24
C SER A 69 -30.49 11.07 2.26
N GLN A 70 -30.26 10.75 3.54
CA GLN A 70 -31.30 10.94 4.57
C GLN A 70 -30.78 11.70 5.80
N SER A 71 -30.56 12.99 5.66
CA SER A 71 -30.69 13.92 6.79
C SER A 71 -30.95 15.33 6.30
N SER A 72 -32.20 15.68 6.12
CA SER A 72 -32.67 17.04 6.38
C SER A 72 -34.16 16.95 6.77
N GLY A 73 -34.43 17.51 7.95
CA GLY A 73 -35.65 17.34 8.70
C GLY A 73 -36.91 17.92 8.07
N ASP A 74 -38.02 17.52 8.57
CA ASP A 74 -38.97 18.46 9.18
C ASP A 74 -40.04 17.75 10.02
N ASN A 75 -40.61 18.51 10.97
CA ASN A 75 -41.58 18.12 11.96
C ASN A 75 -42.98 17.84 11.34
N GLY A 76 -43.66 16.84 11.88
CA GLY A 76 -45.11 16.92 12.01
C GLY A 76 -45.91 15.73 11.50
N SER A 77 -46.70 15.17 12.40
CA SER A 77 -47.92 14.37 12.24
C SER A 77 -47.80 12.89 11.94
N ALA A 78 -48.25 12.11 12.91
CA ALA A 78 -48.49 10.69 12.79
C ALA A 78 -49.42 10.36 11.62
N SER A 79 -48.86 9.78 10.57
CA SER A 79 -49.58 9.06 9.53
C SER A 79 -48.94 7.70 9.36
N THR A 80 -49.76 6.68 9.32
CA THR A 80 -49.41 5.29 9.05
C THR A 80 -48.40 5.17 7.88
N ILE A 81 -47.14 4.91 8.20
CA ILE A 81 -46.10 4.71 7.21
C ILE A 81 -46.15 3.25 6.76
N SER A 82 -46.68 3.00 5.58
CA SER A 82 -46.39 1.79 4.84
C SER A 82 -44.96 1.93 4.29
N ASN A 83 -43.95 1.56 5.07
CA ASN A 83 -42.57 1.53 4.60
C ASN A 83 -42.35 0.32 3.69
N GLN A 84 -42.65 0.46 2.42
CA GLN A 84 -42.10 -0.41 1.39
C GLN A 84 -40.71 0.08 1.04
N THR A 85 -39.71 -0.38 1.79
CA THR A 85 -38.32 -0.26 1.35
C THR A 85 -38.00 -1.46 0.48
N THR A 86 -37.81 -1.21 -0.81
CA THR A 86 -37.23 -2.21 -1.73
C THR A 86 -35.78 -2.48 -1.31
N PHE A 87 -35.42 -3.75 -1.15
CA PHE A 87 -34.03 -4.14 -0.89
C PHE A 87 -33.15 -3.61 -2.02
N PRO A 88 -32.14 -2.78 -1.75
CA PRO A 88 -31.15 -2.52 -2.76
C PRO A 88 -30.50 -3.87 -3.10
N ARG A 89 -30.59 -4.31 -4.34
CA ARG A 89 -29.70 -5.39 -4.81
C ARG A 89 -28.29 -4.95 -4.50
N LEU A 90 -27.53 -5.77 -3.78
CA LEU A 90 -26.08 -5.64 -3.63
C LEU A 90 -25.40 -5.87 -4.99
N ALA A 91 -25.72 -5.01 -5.98
CA ALA A 91 -25.17 -5.09 -7.33
C ALA A 91 -23.70 -4.66 -7.39
N LEU A 92 -23.19 -4.09 -6.31
CA LEU A 92 -21.82 -3.55 -6.23
C LEU A 92 -20.75 -4.62 -6.09
N SER A 93 -21.01 -5.70 -5.38
CA SER A 93 -20.04 -6.75 -5.14
C SER A 93 -19.72 -7.59 -6.40
N THR A 94 -20.71 -7.82 -7.24
CA THR A 94 -20.55 -8.57 -8.52
C THR A 94 -19.64 -7.82 -9.49
N ASN A 95 -19.77 -6.50 -9.57
CA ASN A 95 -18.93 -5.68 -10.43
C ASN A 95 -17.47 -5.61 -9.96
N ILE A 96 -17.23 -5.62 -8.65
CA ILE A 96 -15.87 -5.56 -8.11
C ILE A 96 -15.12 -6.86 -8.44
N LYS A 97 -15.67 -8.03 -8.16
CA LYS A 97 -15.01 -9.30 -8.49
C LYS A 97 -14.88 -9.54 -9.99
N GLN A 98 -15.92 -9.22 -10.79
CA GLN A 98 -15.82 -9.30 -12.25
C GLN A 98 -14.73 -8.40 -12.81
N ASN A 99 -14.57 -7.20 -12.27
CA ASN A 99 -13.45 -6.31 -12.64
C ASN A 99 -12.09 -6.88 -12.20
N TYR A 100 -12.00 -7.53 -11.05
CA TYR A 100 -10.79 -8.18 -10.57
C TYR A 100 -10.52 -9.49 -11.32
N ALA A 101 -11.52 -10.33 -11.59
CA ALA A 101 -11.36 -11.57 -12.38
C ALA A 101 -10.96 -11.28 -13.83
N GLN A 102 -11.53 -10.26 -14.46
CA GLN A 102 -11.12 -9.79 -15.79
C GLN A 102 -9.72 -9.16 -15.78
N ASN A 103 -9.28 -8.61 -14.65
CA ASN A 103 -7.97 -8.01 -14.46
C ASN A 103 -6.97 -8.92 -13.74
N ASP A 104 -7.31 -10.18 -13.42
CA ASP A 104 -6.39 -11.09 -12.73
C ASP A 104 -5.06 -11.24 -13.48
N ASN A 105 -5.08 -11.29 -14.81
CA ASN A 105 -3.88 -11.24 -15.64
C ASN A 105 -3.16 -9.89 -15.57
N VAL A 106 -3.87 -8.79 -15.41
CA VAL A 106 -3.28 -7.43 -15.31
C VAL A 106 -2.84 -7.13 -13.87
N ALA A 107 -3.60 -7.58 -12.87
CA ALA A 107 -3.22 -7.49 -11.47
C ALA A 107 -2.04 -8.41 -11.16
N ASN A 108 -2.03 -9.65 -11.65
CA ASN A 108 -0.89 -10.55 -11.54
C ASN A 108 0.32 -10.06 -12.33
N GLN A 109 0.16 -9.45 -13.50
CA GLN A 109 1.26 -8.79 -14.22
C GLN A 109 1.76 -7.53 -13.50
N ARG A 110 0.88 -6.74 -12.90
CA ARG A 110 1.29 -5.57 -12.10
C ARG A 110 1.97 -5.97 -10.80
N VAL A 111 1.45 -6.97 -10.12
CA VAL A 111 2.07 -7.51 -8.91
C VAL A 111 3.40 -8.20 -9.24
N SER A 112 3.50 -8.97 -10.34
CA SER A 112 4.78 -9.55 -10.78
C SER A 112 5.80 -8.52 -11.23
N SER A 113 5.40 -7.37 -11.77
CA SER A 113 6.33 -6.26 -12.06
C SER A 113 6.79 -5.54 -10.78
N PHE A 114 6.07 -5.67 -9.66
CA PHE A 114 6.45 -5.19 -8.34
C PHE A 114 7.14 -6.25 -7.48
N ASP A 115 7.13 -7.53 -7.86
CA ASP A 115 7.86 -8.61 -7.18
C ASP A 115 9.39 -8.39 -7.15
N TYR A 116 9.94 -7.54 -8.03
CA TYR A 116 11.34 -7.10 -7.98
C TYR A 116 11.62 -5.99 -6.98
N ILE A 117 10.59 -5.41 -6.41
CA ILE A 117 10.68 -4.34 -5.43
C ILE A 117 10.55 -5.02 -4.08
N SER A 118 11.67 -5.30 -3.40
CA SER A 118 11.68 -5.94 -2.09
C SER A 118 10.61 -5.30 -1.21
N SER A 119 9.76 -6.08 -0.63
CA SER A 119 8.61 -5.56 0.04
C SER A 119 8.31 -6.37 1.30
N SER A 120 7.59 -5.76 2.22
CA SER A 120 7.15 -6.41 3.45
C SER A 120 6.21 -7.60 3.23
N TYR A 121 5.77 -7.86 1.99
CA TYR A 121 4.99 -9.05 1.64
C TYR A 121 5.83 -10.20 1.08
N ASP A 122 7.16 -10.03 1.00
CA ASP A 122 8.06 -11.13 0.65
C ASP A 122 8.01 -12.24 1.70
N VAL A 123 8.28 -13.44 1.24
CA VAL A 123 8.21 -14.64 2.06
C VAL A 123 9.59 -15.00 2.59
N ASP A 124 9.72 -15.14 3.92
CA ASP A 124 10.92 -15.74 4.51
C ASP A 124 11.00 -17.22 4.13
N SER A 125 11.95 -17.55 3.23
CA SER A 125 12.12 -18.91 2.71
C SER A 125 12.47 -19.94 3.79
N TYR A 126 13.18 -19.53 4.84
CA TYR A 126 13.52 -20.43 5.95
C TYR A 126 12.26 -20.73 6.78
N LEU A 127 11.49 -19.70 7.11
CA LEU A 127 10.24 -19.83 7.85
C LEU A 127 9.21 -20.64 7.05
N LEU A 128 9.07 -20.37 5.74
CA LEU A 128 8.21 -21.14 4.85
C LEU A 128 8.54 -22.64 4.86
N ASN A 129 9.81 -23.00 4.75
CA ASN A 129 10.24 -24.40 4.80
C ASN A 129 10.02 -25.01 6.20
N THR A 130 10.20 -24.23 7.25
CA THR A 130 9.94 -24.65 8.63
C THR A 130 8.45 -24.96 8.84
N ILE A 131 7.56 -24.07 8.38
CA ILE A 131 6.10 -24.26 8.43
C ILE A 131 5.73 -25.53 7.67
N LYS A 132 6.17 -25.65 6.40
CA LYS A 132 5.85 -26.81 5.54
C LYS A 132 6.34 -28.16 6.11
N SER A 133 7.43 -28.16 6.85
CA SER A 133 7.97 -29.37 7.48
C SER A 133 7.35 -29.68 8.85
N SER A 134 6.59 -28.74 9.42
CA SER A 134 5.98 -28.92 10.74
C SER A 134 4.94 -30.06 10.76
N ARG A 135 4.81 -30.72 11.91
CA ARG A 135 3.80 -31.78 12.11
C ARG A 135 2.38 -31.26 11.85
N VAL A 136 2.08 -30.06 12.33
CA VAL A 136 0.78 -29.41 12.16
C VAL A 136 0.44 -29.26 10.67
N TYR A 137 1.38 -28.73 9.87
CA TYR A 137 1.17 -28.56 8.43
C TYR A 137 1.00 -29.92 7.71
N GLN A 138 1.87 -30.88 8.00
CA GLN A 138 1.82 -32.19 7.34
C GLN A 138 0.55 -32.99 7.67
N LYS A 139 -0.04 -32.78 8.85
CA LYS A 139 -1.29 -33.40 9.31
C LYS A 139 -2.48 -32.99 8.41
N ASN A 140 -2.54 -31.71 8.01
CA ASN A 140 -3.62 -31.12 7.20
C ASN A 140 -3.10 -30.45 5.92
N LYS A 141 -2.09 -31.04 5.29
CA LYS A 141 -1.33 -30.44 4.19
C LYS A 141 -2.18 -29.99 3.00
N LYS A 142 -3.21 -30.78 2.62
CA LYS A 142 -4.04 -30.43 1.47
C LYS A 142 -4.89 -29.20 1.76
N GLN A 143 -5.49 -29.13 2.94
CA GLN A 143 -6.32 -28.04 3.41
C GLN A 143 -5.50 -26.74 3.43
N PHE A 144 -4.27 -26.79 3.96
CA PHE A 144 -3.38 -25.64 4.04
C PHE A 144 -2.85 -25.17 2.68
N ASN A 145 -2.52 -26.12 1.78
CA ASN A 145 -2.12 -25.77 0.42
C ASN A 145 -3.23 -25.06 -0.35
N ASN A 146 -4.48 -25.51 -0.19
CA ASN A 146 -5.62 -24.97 -0.92
C ASN A 146 -5.89 -23.48 -0.61
N ILE A 147 -5.53 -23.03 0.58
CA ILE A 147 -5.75 -21.64 1.05
C ILE A 147 -4.44 -20.83 1.16
N HIS A 148 -3.30 -21.38 0.75
CA HIS A 148 -1.97 -20.78 0.86
C HIS A 148 -1.63 -20.30 2.29
N PHE A 149 -2.01 -21.10 3.29
CA PHE A 149 -1.78 -20.85 4.71
C PHE A 149 -0.31 -20.57 5.04
N ASP A 150 0.58 -21.38 4.48
CA ASP A 150 2.03 -21.34 4.70
C ASP A 150 2.65 -20.02 4.27
N ILE A 151 2.14 -19.41 3.22
CA ILE A 151 2.65 -18.13 2.70
C ILE A 151 2.30 -16.98 3.67
N ALA A 152 1.05 -16.89 4.13
CA ALA A 152 0.64 -15.85 5.08
C ALA A 152 1.43 -15.94 6.39
N HIS A 153 1.60 -17.17 6.91
CA HIS A 153 2.40 -17.42 8.11
C HIS A 153 3.90 -17.14 7.91
N ALA A 154 4.46 -17.44 6.72
CA ALA A 154 5.84 -17.12 6.41
C ALA A 154 6.10 -15.62 6.24
N ARG A 155 5.05 -14.79 6.08
CA ARG A 155 5.09 -13.33 6.19
C ARG A 155 5.03 -12.84 7.64
N GLY A 156 4.83 -13.74 8.61
CA GLY A 156 4.80 -13.45 10.03
C GLY A 156 3.41 -13.18 10.61
N TYR A 157 2.34 -13.41 9.84
CA TYR A 157 0.97 -13.15 10.30
C TYR A 157 0.34 -14.41 10.90
N THR A 158 0.08 -14.37 12.19
CA THR A 158 -0.36 -15.52 13.01
C THR A 158 -1.64 -15.25 13.83
N GLY A 159 -2.26 -14.07 13.63
CA GLY A 159 -3.45 -13.61 14.33
C GLY A 159 -3.14 -12.98 15.69
N LYS A 160 -1.89 -12.58 15.93
CA LYS A 160 -1.44 -12.02 17.21
C LYS A 160 -2.27 -10.80 17.62
N ASP A 161 -2.62 -10.76 18.91
CA ASP A 161 -3.41 -9.70 19.57
C ASP A 161 -4.87 -9.60 19.11
N VAL A 162 -5.33 -10.45 18.15
CA VAL A 162 -6.71 -10.50 17.69
C VAL A 162 -7.53 -11.45 18.58
N ARG A 163 -8.76 -11.05 18.91
CA ARG A 163 -9.65 -11.80 19.79
C ARG A 163 -10.72 -12.52 18.98
N ILE A 164 -10.75 -13.86 19.11
CA ILE A 164 -11.77 -14.72 18.49
C ILE A 164 -12.63 -15.33 19.58
N ASN A 165 -13.95 -15.31 19.43
CA ASN A 165 -14.86 -16.08 20.26
C ASN A 165 -15.43 -17.25 19.46
N VAL A 166 -15.08 -18.47 19.83
CA VAL A 166 -15.68 -19.69 19.30
C VAL A 166 -16.91 -20.03 20.11
N ILE A 167 -18.09 -19.82 19.50
CA ILE A 167 -19.39 -20.11 20.11
C ILE A 167 -19.84 -21.49 19.63
N ASP A 168 -19.74 -22.51 20.48
CA ASP A 168 -19.98 -23.90 20.07
C ASP A 168 -20.40 -24.79 21.25
N ASN A 169 -20.75 -26.04 20.97
CA ASN A 169 -20.98 -27.05 21.98
C ASN A 169 -19.66 -27.71 22.41
N PHE A 170 -19.11 -27.27 23.53
CA PHE A 170 -17.89 -27.83 24.14
C PHE A 170 -18.14 -29.01 25.08
N ASN A 171 -19.38 -29.47 25.25
CA ASN A 171 -19.68 -30.69 25.98
C ASN A 171 -19.42 -31.95 25.14
N ILE A 172 -19.19 -31.77 23.86
CA ILE A 172 -18.78 -32.78 22.87
C ILE A 172 -17.50 -32.35 22.16
N SER A 173 -16.88 -33.28 21.43
CA SER A 173 -15.63 -33.04 20.70
C SER A 173 -15.74 -31.97 19.58
N HIS A 174 -16.95 -31.72 19.06
CA HIS A 174 -17.20 -30.79 17.97
C HIS A 174 -16.62 -29.38 18.25
N GLY A 175 -17.02 -28.76 19.36
CA GLY A 175 -16.51 -27.42 19.72
C GLY A 175 -14.99 -27.39 19.93
N SER A 176 -14.42 -28.49 20.45
CA SER A 176 -12.98 -28.63 20.64
C SER A 176 -12.25 -28.71 19.29
N SER A 177 -12.80 -29.42 18.31
CA SER A 177 -12.24 -29.50 16.94
C SER A 177 -12.33 -28.15 16.20
N VAL A 178 -13.46 -27.45 16.33
CA VAL A 178 -13.65 -26.10 15.77
C VAL A 178 -12.61 -25.12 16.35
N TYR A 179 -12.43 -25.15 17.67
CA TYR A 179 -11.42 -24.34 18.35
C TYR A 179 -10.00 -24.67 17.87
N GLU A 180 -9.65 -25.98 17.77
CA GLU A 180 -8.32 -26.42 17.34
C GLU A 180 -7.99 -25.93 15.92
N ILE A 181 -8.97 -25.98 15.00
CA ILE A 181 -8.79 -25.47 13.65
C ILE A 181 -8.56 -23.95 13.66
N ALA A 182 -9.39 -23.18 14.36
CA ALA A 182 -9.20 -21.73 14.49
C ALA A 182 -7.81 -21.38 15.08
N GLN A 183 -7.40 -22.10 16.16
CA GLN A 183 -6.10 -21.93 16.80
C GLN A 183 -4.94 -22.33 15.89
N THR A 184 -5.15 -23.29 14.98
CA THR A 184 -4.11 -23.69 14.03
C THR A 184 -3.90 -22.64 12.95
N ILE A 185 -5.00 -22.05 12.44
CA ILE A 185 -4.93 -21.00 11.41
C ILE A 185 -4.46 -19.66 12.00
N ALA A 186 -4.83 -19.35 13.24
CA ALA A 186 -4.43 -18.13 13.96
C ALA A 186 -3.74 -18.50 15.27
N SER A 187 -2.49 -18.99 15.17
CA SER A 187 -1.79 -19.63 16.29
C SER A 187 -1.56 -18.71 17.49
N ASP A 188 -1.41 -17.42 17.28
CA ASP A 188 -1.15 -16.42 18.32
C ASP A 188 -2.39 -15.56 18.65
N ALA A 189 -3.57 -15.91 18.10
CA ALA A 189 -4.82 -15.24 18.44
C ALA A 189 -5.29 -15.58 19.86
N ASN A 190 -5.97 -14.61 20.48
CA ASN A 190 -6.61 -14.79 21.78
C ASN A 190 -7.99 -15.43 21.58
N ILE A 191 -8.06 -16.78 21.60
CA ILE A 191 -9.29 -17.50 21.33
C ILE A 191 -10.02 -17.89 22.61
N THR A 192 -11.27 -17.44 22.77
CA THR A 192 -12.16 -17.77 23.88
C THR A 192 -13.19 -18.82 23.44
N LYS A 193 -13.55 -19.72 24.36
CA LYS A 193 -14.56 -20.76 24.19
C LYS A 193 -15.86 -20.32 24.88
N THR A 194 -16.91 -20.09 24.13
CA THR A 194 -18.25 -19.86 24.66
C THR A 194 -19.08 -21.13 24.47
N ASN A 195 -19.32 -21.87 25.57
CA ASN A 195 -20.08 -23.11 25.52
C ASN A 195 -21.58 -22.84 25.48
N ILE A 196 -22.22 -23.27 24.42
CA ILE A 196 -23.65 -23.13 24.19
C ILE A 196 -24.36 -24.51 24.12
N GLY A 197 -23.64 -25.59 24.38
CA GLY A 197 -24.17 -26.96 24.27
C GLY A 197 -24.83 -27.47 25.53
N LEU A 198 -25.79 -28.37 25.33
CA LEU A 198 -26.32 -29.26 26.33
C LEU A 198 -25.63 -30.64 26.25
N SER A 199 -25.70 -31.44 27.30
CA SER A 199 -25.04 -32.75 27.36
C SER A 199 -25.61 -33.79 26.39
N ASN A 200 -26.81 -33.54 25.86
CA ASN A 200 -27.52 -34.39 24.88
C ASN A 200 -27.33 -33.97 23.42
N ASN A 201 -26.27 -33.22 23.10
CA ASN A 201 -25.98 -32.70 21.80
C ASN A 201 -26.91 -31.57 21.27
N GLU A 202 -27.83 -31.11 22.12
CA GLU A 202 -28.67 -29.96 21.84
C GLU A 202 -27.98 -28.64 22.19
N LEU A 203 -28.45 -27.56 21.61
CA LEU A 203 -28.01 -26.21 21.96
C LEU A 203 -28.91 -25.59 23.04
N GLN A 204 -28.35 -24.69 23.84
CA GLN A 204 -29.08 -23.85 24.78
C GLN A 204 -30.04 -22.92 24.03
N SER A 205 -30.97 -22.30 24.75
CA SER A 205 -31.86 -21.30 24.16
C SER A 205 -31.09 -20.11 23.59
N TYR A 206 -31.64 -19.44 22.60
CA TYR A 206 -31.03 -18.25 22.01
C TYR A 206 -30.81 -17.13 23.03
N ASP A 207 -31.70 -16.96 24.01
CA ASP A 207 -31.50 -16.00 25.11
C ASP A 207 -30.31 -16.35 26.00
N TYR A 208 -30.08 -17.64 26.26
CA TYR A 208 -28.87 -18.08 26.95
C TYR A 208 -27.62 -17.74 26.12
N ILE A 209 -27.63 -18.05 24.82
CA ILE A 209 -26.51 -17.76 23.91
C ILE A 209 -26.21 -16.26 23.89
N ALA A 210 -27.24 -15.42 23.78
CA ALA A 210 -27.10 -13.96 23.81
C ALA A 210 -26.43 -13.49 25.12
N ASN A 211 -26.87 -14.02 26.25
CA ASN A 211 -26.29 -13.69 27.55
C ASN A 211 -24.81 -14.12 27.68
N GLU A 212 -24.45 -15.27 27.13
CA GLU A 212 -23.05 -15.74 27.14
C GLU A 212 -22.17 -14.87 26.20
N ILE A 213 -22.66 -14.45 25.03
CA ILE A 213 -21.98 -13.48 24.16
C ILE A 213 -21.75 -12.18 24.94
N THR A 214 -22.79 -11.66 25.62
CA THR A 214 -22.69 -10.44 26.43
C THR A 214 -21.65 -10.54 27.53
N LYS A 215 -21.67 -11.66 28.29
CA LYS A 215 -20.74 -11.90 29.39
C LYS A 215 -19.29 -12.06 28.94
N SER A 216 -19.06 -12.63 27.75
CA SER A 216 -17.72 -12.84 27.22
C SER A 216 -17.04 -11.55 26.79
N GLY A 217 -17.81 -10.46 26.61
CA GLY A 217 -17.31 -9.15 26.20
C GLY A 217 -17.17 -8.99 24.68
N ALA A 218 -16.50 -7.92 24.27
CA ALA A 218 -16.30 -7.62 22.85
C ALA A 218 -15.17 -8.46 22.24
N PHE A 219 -15.37 -8.95 21.04
CA PHE A 219 -14.39 -9.68 20.25
C PHE A 219 -14.30 -9.08 18.85
N ASP A 220 -13.15 -9.29 18.18
CA ASP A 220 -12.98 -8.88 16.81
C ASP A 220 -13.74 -9.83 15.86
N ILE A 221 -13.78 -11.12 16.22
CA ILE A 221 -14.37 -12.19 15.41
C ILE A 221 -15.19 -13.11 16.29
N TYR A 222 -16.39 -13.45 15.82
CA TYR A 222 -17.23 -14.50 16.37
C TYR A 222 -17.33 -15.65 15.36
N ASN A 223 -16.90 -16.85 15.76
CA ASN A 223 -17.07 -18.08 14.98
C ASN A 223 -18.30 -18.84 15.44
N ALA A 224 -19.24 -19.08 14.54
CA ALA A 224 -20.46 -19.86 14.79
C ALA A 224 -20.55 -21.05 13.82
N SER A 225 -20.16 -22.23 14.32
CA SER A 225 -20.14 -23.48 13.55
C SER A 225 -21.42 -24.29 13.71
N TRP A 226 -22.56 -23.63 13.79
CA TRP A 226 -23.88 -24.21 13.98
C TRP A 226 -24.95 -23.39 13.25
N GLN A 227 -26.14 -23.99 13.00
CA GLN A 227 -27.14 -23.41 12.13
C GLN A 227 -28.56 -23.76 12.59
N ILE A 228 -29.55 -22.96 12.17
CA ILE A 228 -30.92 -23.42 12.04
C ILE A 228 -30.97 -24.31 10.78
N PRO A 229 -31.53 -25.53 10.85
CA PRO A 229 -31.56 -26.46 9.71
C PRO A 229 -32.09 -25.84 8.41
N ALA A 230 -31.54 -26.27 7.29
CA ALA A 230 -31.83 -25.67 5.98
C ALA A 230 -33.29 -25.79 5.54
N THR A 231 -34.04 -26.77 6.04
CA THR A 231 -35.49 -26.89 5.76
C THR A 231 -36.29 -25.71 6.29
N GLU A 232 -35.91 -25.17 7.42
CA GLU A 232 -36.51 -23.96 7.99
C GLU A 232 -35.90 -22.72 7.36
N SER A 233 -34.61 -22.74 6.99
CA SER A 233 -33.93 -21.62 6.33
C SER A 233 -34.40 -21.42 4.88
N GLN A 234 -34.76 -22.49 4.15
CA GLN A 234 -35.40 -22.32 2.84
C GLN A 234 -36.71 -21.55 2.94
N ASN A 235 -37.47 -21.77 4.03
CA ASN A 235 -38.66 -20.98 4.30
C ASN A 235 -38.30 -19.53 4.69
N ALA A 236 -37.25 -19.32 5.45
CA ALA A 236 -36.77 -17.99 5.82
C ALA A 236 -36.19 -17.23 4.61
N ALA A 237 -35.33 -17.87 3.88
CA ALA A 237 -34.78 -17.33 2.63
C ALA A 237 -35.91 -17.10 1.61
N SER A 238 -36.90 -18.00 1.51
CA SER A 238 -38.08 -17.83 0.66
C SER A 238 -39.05 -16.77 1.19
N ALA A 239 -39.17 -16.59 2.49
CA ALA A 239 -39.94 -15.49 3.08
C ALA A 239 -39.25 -14.14 2.84
N ILE A 240 -37.91 -14.13 2.90
CA ILE A 240 -37.07 -13.00 2.53
C ILE A 240 -37.09 -12.79 0.99
N TYR A 241 -37.12 -13.89 0.21
CA TYR A 241 -36.94 -13.91 -1.25
C TYR A 241 -38.15 -14.44 -2.01
N ASN A 242 -39.35 -14.05 -1.67
CA ASN A 242 -40.50 -14.47 -2.45
C ASN A 242 -40.42 -13.89 -3.87
N SER A 243 -39.97 -14.72 -4.83
CA SER A 243 -39.60 -14.32 -6.19
C SER A 243 -40.77 -13.84 -7.07
N GLN A 244 -42.00 -13.93 -6.56
CA GLN A 244 -43.19 -13.58 -7.32
C GLN A 244 -43.81 -12.22 -6.99
N ASN A 245 -43.35 -11.52 -5.93
CA ASN A 245 -43.81 -10.20 -5.58
C ASN A 245 -42.62 -9.26 -5.32
N GLU A 246 -42.50 -8.21 -6.12
CA GLU A 246 -41.43 -7.21 -6.04
C GLU A 246 -41.46 -6.32 -4.76
N THR A 247 -42.40 -6.55 -3.84
CA THR A 247 -42.57 -5.82 -2.59
C THR A 247 -42.11 -6.68 -1.41
N LYS A 248 -40.82 -6.66 -1.12
CA LYS A 248 -40.25 -7.33 0.04
C LYS A 248 -40.10 -6.34 1.19
N THR A 249 -40.70 -6.64 2.33
CA THR A 249 -40.53 -5.81 3.50
C THR A 249 -39.50 -6.46 4.43
N TYR A 250 -38.48 -5.70 4.83
CA TYR A 250 -37.53 -6.12 5.88
C TYR A 250 -38.27 -6.59 7.13
N ALA A 251 -39.39 -5.94 7.45
CA ALA A 251 -40.21 -6.28 8.63
C ALA A 251 -40.64 -7.76 8.68
N ALA A 252 -41.04 -8.35 7.54
CA ALA A 252 -41.43 -9.78 7.53
C ALA A 252 -40.23 -10.71 7.74
N ALA A 253 -39.08 -10.39 7.13
CA ALA A 253 -37.84 -11.14 7.34
C ALA A 253 -37.34 -11.03 8.78
N GLN A 254 -37.37 -9.83 9.36
CA GLN A 254 -36.98 -9.59 10.76
C GLN A 254 -37.91 -10.34 11.72
N GLN A 255 -39.25 -10.28 11.48
CA GLN A 255 -40.22 -11.00 12.30
C GLN A 255 -39.95 -12.51 12.27
N TYR A 256 -39.71 -13.07 11.06
CA TYR A 256 -39.35 -14.48 10.95
C TYR A 256 -38.12 -14.83 11.80
N MET A 257 -37.06 -14.00 11.74
CA MET A 257 -35.84 -14.25 12.53
C MET A 257 -36.09 -14.15 14.04
N TYR A 258 -36.92 -13.19 14.48
CA TYR A 258 -37.30 -13.09 15.90
C TYR A 258 -38.12 -14.30 16.38
N ASP A 259 -39.03 -14.80 15.55
CA ASP A 259 -39.91 -15.95 15.89
C ASP A 259 -39.13 -17.26 15.95
N ASN A 260 -38.07 -17.40 15.17
CA ASN A 260 -37.25 -18.61 15.13
C ASN A 260 -35.98 -18.55 16.01
N THR A 261 -35.68 -17.38 16.61
CA THR A 261 -34.56 -17.21 17.54
C THR A 261 -35.04 -16.53 18.82
N SER A 262 -34.55 -15.33 19.12
CA SER A 262 -35.10 -14.42 20.10
C SER A 262 -34.71 -12.98 19.79
N TYR A 263 -35.50 -12.03 20.28
CA TYR A 263 -35.18 -10.61 20.12
C TYR A 263 -33.84 -10.25 20.78
N ASN A 264 -33.55 -10.81 21.96
CA ASN A 264 -32.29 -10.57 22.67
C ASN A 264 -31.08 -11.08 21.86
N PHE A 265 -31.18 -12.27 21.28
CA PHE A 265 -30.11 -12.86 20.48
C PHE A 265 -29.77 -12.00 19.25
N ILE A 266 -30.78 -11.62 18.49
CA ILE A 266 -30.58 -10.77 17.30
C ILE A 266 -30.00 -9.40 17.70
N THR A 267 -30.53 -8.80 18.79
CA THR A 267 -30.03 -7.52 19.29
C THR A 267 -28.56 -7.61 19.70
N GLN A 268 -28.16 -8.70 20.38
CA GLN A 268 -26.78 -8.87 20.79
C GLN A 268 -25.82 -9.06 19.61
N ILE A 269 -26.23 -9.80 18.57
CA ILE A 269 -25.44 -9.93 17.34
C ILE A 269 -25.26 -8.56 16.68
N ARG A 270 -26.35 -7.79 16.52
CA ARG A 270 -26.32 -6.44 15.93
C ARG A 270 -25.42 -5.49 16.71
N ASN A 271 -25.54 -5.46 18.04
CA ASN A 271 -24.69 -4.61 18.88
C ASN A 271 -23.21 -5.02 18.77
N SER A 272 -22.91 -6.32 18.78
CA SER A 272 -21.53 -6.78 18.61
C SER A 272 -20.97 -6.43 17.24
N ALA A 273 -21.74 -6.58 16.18
CA ALA A 273 -21.31 -6.24 14.82
C ALA A 273 -21.08 -4.72 14.66
N ILE A 274 -22.04 -3.89 15.07
CA ILE A 274 -22.04 -2.46 14.78
C ILE A 274 -21.23 -1.66 15.80
N ASP A 275 -21.49 -1.88 17.11
CA ASP A 275 -20.86 -1.07 18.17
C ASP A 275 -19.41 -1.46 18.43
N ASN A 276 -19.06 -2.76 18.24
CA ASN A 276 -17.71 -3.29 18.47
C ASN A 276 -16.94 -3.56 17.17
N ASP A 277 -17.53 -3.25 16.00
CA ASP A 277 -16.95 -3.54 14.69
C ASP A 277 -16.52 -5.01 14.53
N SER A 278 -17.35 -5.96 15.02
CA SER A 278 -17.05 -7.39 15.01
C SER A 278 -17.48 -8.06 13.71
N ILE A 279 -16.77 -9.13 13.31
CA ILE A 279 -17.11 -9.98 12.17
C ILE A 279 -17.68 -11.31 12.68
N PHE A 280 -18.87 -11.68 12.20
CA PHE A 280 -19.49 -12.98 12.43
C PHE A 280 -19.21 -13.91 11.25
N VAL A 281 -18.56 -15.03 11.53
CA VAL A 281 -18.28 -16.09 10.56
C VAL A 281 -19.22 -17.27 10.84
N TRP A 282 -20.07 -17.58 9.86
CA TRP A 282 -21.14 -18.56 10.05
C TRP A 282 -21.02 -19.73 9.07
N ALA A 283 -21.16 -20.97 9.57
CA ALA A 283 -21.21 -22.15 8.73
C ALA A 283 -22.50 -22.19 7.88
N ALA A 284 -22.43 -22.60 6.62
CA ALA A 284 -23.57 -22.62 5.69
C ALA A 284 -24.61 -23.72 5.97
N GLY A 285 -24.20 -24.80 6.66
CA GLY A 285 -25.02 -26.00 6.91
C GLY A 285 -24.60 -27.22 6.10
N ASN A 286 -25.10 -28.40 6.49
CA ASN A 286 -24.60 -29.71 6.00
C ASN A 286 -25.71 -30.58 5.38
N GLU A 287 -26.75 -30.01 4.83
CA GLU A 287 -27.94 -30.70 4.34
C GLU A 287 -27.97 -30.85 2.81
N SER A 288 -26.85 -30.53 2.12
CA SER A 288 -26.73 -30.60 0.65
C SER A 288 -27.80 -29.76 -0.08
N LYS A 289 -28.12 -28.58 0.47
CA LYS A 289 -29.14 -27.67 -0.06
C LYS A 289 -28.54 -26.59 -0.96
N THR A 290 -29.38 -26.04 -1.83
CA THR A 290 -29.03 -24.92 -2.71
C THR A 290 -28.97 -23.57 -1.98
N GLU A 291 -29.45 -23.51 -0.73
CA GLU A 291 -29.50 -22.34 0.12
C GLU A 291 -28.75 -22.60 1.42
N SER A 292 -28.09 -21.57 1.94
CA SER A 292 -27.45 -21.59 3.25
C SER A 292 -28.46 -21.55 4.39
N GLY A 293 -28.00 -21.87 5.60
CA GLY A 293 -28.79 -21.81 6.81
C GLY A 293 -29.27 -20.40 7.16
N ALA A 294 -30.38 -20.31 7.94
CA ALA A 294 -31.04 -19.03 8.22
C ALA A 294 -30.16 -18.03 8.99
N LEU A 295 -29.30 -18.49 9.89
CA LEU A 295 -28.43 -17.59 10.67
C LEU A 295 -27.35 -16.93 9.84
N SER A 296 -26.84 -17.61 8.83
CA SER A 296 -25.92 -17.00 7.85
C SER A 296 -26.63 -16.02 6.91
N ALA A 297 -27.96 -16.05 6.83
CA ALA A 297 -28.78 -15.14 6.04
C ALA A 297 -29.23 -13.87 6.78
N LEU A 298 -28.80 -13.65 8.03
CA LEU A 298 -29.16 -12.47 8.84
C LEU A 298 -28.99 -11.12 8.13
N PRO A 299 -27.93 -10.85 7.33
CA PRO A 299 -27.81 -9.59 6.60
C PRO A 299 -28.93 -9.32 5.60
N LEU A 300 -29.65 -10.34 5.16
CA LEU A 300 -30.83 -10.16 4.29
C LEU A 300 -32.02 -9.60 5.05
N ALA A 301 -32.14 -9.89 6.34
CA ALA A 301 -33.18 -9.32 7.21
C ALA A 301 -32.72 -8.01 7.87
N PHE A 302 -31.42 -7.88 8.12
CA PHE A 302 -30.80 -6.76 8.84
C PHE A 302 -29.63 -6.21 8.00
N PRO A 303 -29.89 -5.34 7.00
CA PRO A 303 -28.88 -4.88 6.03
C PRO A 303 -27.69 -4.17 6.64
N GLU A 304 -27.83 -3.61 7.84
CA GLU A 304 -26.73 -3.00 8.60
C GLU A 304 -25.65 -4.00 9.00
N LEU A 305 -25.92 -5.31 8.96
CA LEU A 305 -24.96 -6.37 9.20
C LEU A 305 -24.07 -6.67 7.98
N THR A 306 -24.38 -6.08 6.82
CA THR A 306 -23.55 -6.21 5.62
C THR A 306 -22.15 -5.68 5.90
N GLY A 307 -21.12 -6.48 5.53
CA GLY A 307 -19.73 -6.15 5.88
C GLY A 307 -19.25 -6.71 7.22
N HIS A 308 -20.17 -7.15 8.08
CA HIS A 308 -19.88 -7.77 9.36
C HIS A 308 -20.16 -9.29 9.39
N PHE A 309 -20.56 -9.86 8.25
CA PHE A 309 -20.93 -11.27 8.13
C PHE A 309 -20.16 -11.96 7.02
N VAL A 310 -19.74 -13.19 7.29
CA VAL A 310 -19.18 -14.12 6.31
C VAL A 310 -19.88 -15.46 6.44
N ASN A 311 -20.62 -15.86 5.41
CA ASN A 311 -21.15 -17.20 5.28
C ASN A 311 -20.09 -18.12 4.67
N VAL A 312 -19.93 -19.34 5.19
CA VAL A 312 -18.86 -20.24 4.78
C VAL A 312 -19.41 -21.59 4.32
N VAL A 313 -19.20 -21.90 3.04
CA VAL A 313 -19.44 -23.22 2.44
C VAL A 313 -18.17 -24.07 2.49
N ALA A 314 -18.34 -25.40 2.53
CA ALA A 314 -17.23 -26.33 2.62
C ALA A 314 -16.82 -26.86 1.25
N VAL A 315 -15.52 -26.86 0.97
CA VAL A 315 -14.92 -27.60 -0.15
C VAL A 315 -14.15 -28.82 0.35
N ASP A 316 -14.00 -29.80 -0.54
CA ASP A 316 -13.17 -30.97 -0.35
C ASP A 316 -11.69 -30.69 -0.70
N ASN A 317 -10.87 -31.75 -0.69
CA ASN A 317 -9.45 -31.68 -1.00
C ASN A 317 -9.11 -31.37 -2.47
N ASN A 318 -10.11 -31.38 -3.36
CA ASN A 318 -9.98 -31.05 -4.79
C ASN A 318 -10.54 -29.66 -5.11
N ASN A 319 -10.94 -28.91 -4.09
CA ASN A 319 -11.63 -27.62 -4.20
C ASN A 319 -13.03 -27.71 -4.82
N GLU A 320 -13.64 -28.90 -4.83
CA GLU A 320 -15.02 -29.09 -5.23
C GLU A 320 -15.94 -28.91 -4.00
N LEU A 321 -17.18 -28.43 -4.22
CA LEU A 321 -18.14 -28.31 -3.12
C LEU A 321 -18.32 -29.67 -2.45
N ALA A 322 -18.10 -29.70 -1.13
CA ALA A 322 -18.25 -30.94 -0.37
C ALA A 322 -19.70 -31.46 -0.48
N TRP A 323 -19.88 -32.76 -0.72
CA TRP A 323 -21.18 -33.36 -1.01
C TRP A 323 -22.29 -33.06 0.02
N TYR A 324 -21.89 -32.80 1.25
CA TYR A 324 -22.81 -32.45 2.35
C TYR A 324 -23.08 -30.95 2.45
N SER A 325 -22.18 -30.09 1.92
CA SER A 325 -22.26 -28.65 2.10
C SER A 325 -23.53 -28.08 1.47
N ASN A 326 -24.18 -27.20 2.19
CA ASN A 326 -25.11 -26.28 1.58
C ASN A 326 -24.34 -25.33 0.66
N GLN A 327 -25.01 -24.83 -0.39
CA GLN A 327 -24.48 -23.80 -1.28
C GLN A 327 -24.66 -22.40 -0.65
N CYS A 328 -23.99 -21.40 -1.19
CA CYS A 328 -24.16 -20.00 -0.79
C CYS A 328 -25.59 -19.49 -1.02
N GLY A 329 -26.22 -19.90 -2.12
CA GLY A 329 -27.57 -19.49 -2.49
C GLY A 329 -27.71 -17.96 -2.55
N ILE A 330 -28.76 -17.43 -1.94
CA ILE A 330 -29.03 -15.98 -1.89
C ILE A 330 -28.00 -15.19 -1.07
N THR A 331 -27.16 -15.86 -0.26
CA THR A 331 -26.08 -15.22 0.53
C THR A 331 -24.79 -15.03 -0.26
N GLN A 332 -24.78 -15.38 -1.55
CA GLN A 332 -23.59 -15.40 -2.41
C GLN A 332 -22.71 -14.13 -2.32
N ASN A 333 -23.31 -12.96 -2.06
CA ASN A 333 -22.59 -11.68 -2.02
C ASN A 333 -21.71 -11.49 -0.78
N TYR A 334 -21.90 -12.30 0.27
CA TYR A 334 -21.08 -12.31 1.49
C TYR A 334 -20.74 -13.74 1.91
N CYS A 335 -20.60 -14.62 0.93
CA CYS A 335 -20.29 -16.03 1.09
C CYS A 335 -18.93 -16.37 0.47
N ILE A 336 -18.19 -17.27 1.12
CA ILE A 336 -16.87 -17.74 0.68
C ILE A 336 -16.76 -19.26 0.92
N ALA A 337 -15.96 -19.93 0.11
CA ALA A 337 -15.63 -21.33 0.29
C ALA A 337 -14.32 -21.48 1.10
N ALA A 338 -14.27 -22.51 1.96
CA ALA A 338 -13.06 -22.90 2.66
C ALA A 338 -12.98 -24.43 2.82
N PRO A 339 -11.77 -25.01 3.04
CA PRO A 339 -11.63 -26.44 3.27
C PRO A 339 -12.42 -26.89 4.51
N GLY A 340 -13.41 -27.77 4.30
CA GLY A 340 -14.25 -28.31 5.38
C GLY A 340 -14.19 -29.82 5.47
N SER A 341 -13.36 -30.50 4.66
CA SER A 341 -13.32 -31.97 4.58
C SER A 341 -11.97 -32.52 5.01
N GLN A 342 -12.01 -33.73 5.60
CA GLN A 342 -10.82 -34.53 5.92
C GLN A 342 -9.86 -33.84 6.92
N TRP A 343 -10.38 -32.99 7.80
CA TRP A 343 -9.59 -32.40 8.89
C TRP A 343 -9.17 -33.45 9.90
N ASP A 344 -7.92 -33.40 10.31
CA ASP A 344 -7.32 -34.24 11.35
C ASP A 344 -7.03 -33.35 12.56
N THR A 345 -7.80 -33.52 13.65
CA THR A 345 -7.68 -32.77 14.88
C THR A 345 -7.24 -33.69 16.03
N ASP A 346 -6.72 -33.14 17.10
CA ASP A 346 -6.37 -33.93 18.29
C ASP A 346 -7.60 -34.24 19.14
N ALA A 347 -8.72 -33.51 18.92
CA ALA A 347 -9.99 -33.76 19.60
C ALA A 347 -10.73 -35.00 19.10
N GLU A 348 -10.36 -35.51 17.92
CA GLU A 348 -11.00 -36.69 17.30
C GLU A 348 -9.97 -37.73 16.86
N ASN A 349 -10.35 -39.01 16.89
CA ASN A 349 -9.50 -40.12 16.46
C ASN A 349 -9.67 -40.47 14.95
N TYR A 350 -10.47 -39.69 14.21
CA TYR A 350 -10.76 -39.87 12.80
C TYR A 350 -10.83 -38.50 12.10
N LYS A 351 -10.75 -38.53 10.79
CA LYS A 351 -10.87 -37.31 10.00
C LYS A 351 -12.31 -36.84 9.94
N ILE A 352 -12.50 -35.58 10.26
CA ILE A 352 -13.81 -34.93 10.34
C ILE A 352 -14.13 -34.12 9.10
N ALA A 353 -15.43 -33.88 8.86
CA ALA A 353 -15.92 -33.10 7.75
C ALA A 353 -17.21 -32.36 8.13
N GLY A 354 -17.37 -31.14 7.64
CA GLY A 354 -18.53 -30.28 7.87
C GLY A 354 -18.21 -28.82 7.53
N THR A 355 -19.22 -28.02 7.18
CA THR A 355 -19.10 -26.56 7.09
C THR A 355 -18.68 -25.95 8.43
N SER A 356 -18.96 -26.65 9.53
CA SER A 356 -18.50 -26.34 10.88
C SER A 356 -16.98 -26.25 10.99
N PHE A 357 -16.24 -26.95 10.12
CA PHE A 357 -14.78 -26.97 10.11
C PHE A 357 -14.19 -26.03 9.03
N ALA A 358 -15.00 -25.56 8.09
CA ALA A 358 -14.65 -24.52 7.16
C ALA A 358 -14.75 -23.11 7.80
N ALA A 359 -15.74 -22.85 8.63
CA ALA A 359 -15.94 -21.57 9.30
C ALA A 359 -14.72 -21.14 10.17
N PRO A 360 -14.13 -21.99 11.03
CA PRO A 360 -12.96 -21.61 11.83
C PRO A 360 -11.70 -21.35 10.99
N VAL A 361 -11.58 -21.92 9.78
CA VAL A 361 -10.51 -21.57 8.83
C VAL A 361 -10.62 -20.11 8.43
N VAL A 362 -11.83 -19.67 8.07
CA VAL A 362 -12.09 -18.28 7.69
C VAL A 362 -11.92 -17.34 8.88
N SER A 363 -12.38 -17.72 10.07
CA SER A 363 -12.18 -16.94 11.29
C SER A 363 -10.70 -16.72 11.60
N GLY A 364 -9.87 -17.75 11.47
CA GLY A 364 -8.43 -17.65 11.63
C GLY A 364 -7.76 -16.79 10.56
N ALA A 365 -8.20 -16.92 9.30
CA ALA A 365 -7.69 -16.09 8.20
C ALA A 365 -8.01 -14.59 8.39
N ILE A 366 -9.22 -14.27 8.84
CA ILE A 366 -9.59 -12.89 9.21
C ILE A 366 -8.68 -12.36 10.32
N ALA A 367 -8.35 -13.18 11.31
CA ALA A 367 -7.46 -12.78 12.39
C ALA A 367 -6.04 -12.47 11.88
N THR A 368 -5.50 -13.26 10.95
CA THR A 368 -4.19 -12.97 10.33
C THR A 368 -4.20 -11.66 9.54
N ILE A 369 -5.29 -11.35 8.84
CA ILE A 369 -5.45 -10.08 8.12
C ILE A 369 -5.55 -8.90 9.11
N LYS A 370 -6.32 -9.06 10.19
CA LYS A 370 -6.49 -8.00 11.19
C LYS A 370 -5.20 -7.70 11.97
N GLU A 371 -4.38 -8.73 12.25
CA GLU A 371 -3.02 -8.52 12.77
C GLU A 371 -2.16 -7.69 11.81
N ALA A 372 -2.16 -8.08 10.53
CA ALA A 372 -1.36 -7.42 9.51
C ALA A 372 -1.78 -5.95 9.29
N PHE A 373 -3.07 -5.66 9.43
CA PHE A 373 -3.67 -4.35 9.15
C PHE A 373 -4.69 -3.97 10.23
N PRO A 374 -4.25 -3.68 11.47
CA PRO A 374 -5.12 -3.49 12.62
C PRO A 374 -6.06 -2.28 12.52
N TYR A 375 -5.75 -1.32 11.64
CA TYR A 375 -6.56 -0.14 11.35
C TYR A 375 -7.74 -0.40 10.41
N MET A 376 -7.77 -1.56 9.71
CA MET A 376 -8.88 -1.90 8.82
C MET A 376 -10.15 -2.20 9.63
N LYS A 377 -11.27 -1.71 9.13
CA LYS A 377 -12.59 -2.01 9.65
C LYS A 377 -13.08 -3.37 9.17
N SER A 378 -14.05 -3.93 9.87
CA SER A 378 -14.66 -5.22 9.53
C SER A 378 -15.16 -5.28 8.08
N GLU A 379 -15.82 -4.22 7.61
CA GLU A 379 -16.31 -4.10 6.24
C GLU A 379 -15.17 -4.14 5.20
N GLU A 380 -14.04 -3.51 5.49
CA GLU A 380 -12.88 -3.51 4.62
C GLU A 380 -12.18 -4.88 4.61
N ILE A 381 -12.09 -5.55 5.77
CA ILE A 381 -11.51 -6.89 5.89
C ILE A 381 -12.33 -7.93 5.16
N THR A 382 -13.67 -7.92 5.32
CA THR A 382 -14.55 -8.87 4.64
C THR A 382 -14.53 -8.64 3.12
N GLN A 383 -14.53 -7.40 2.66
CA GLN A 383 -14.40 -7.08 1.25
C GLN A 383 -13.06 -7.53 0.67
N LEU A 384 -11.95 -7.31 1.39
CA LEU A 384 -10.63 -7.80 1.00
C LEU A 384 -10.63 -9.32 0.86
N LEU A 385 -11.17 -10.03 1.86
CA LEU A 385 -11.28 -11.49 1.85
C LEU A 385 -12.01 -11.98 0.59
N PHE A 386 -13.11 -11.32 0.22
CA PHE A 386 -13.94 -11.70 -0.93
C PHE A 386 -13.23 -11.42 -2.26
N VAL A 387 -12.70 -10.22 -2.48
CA VAL A 387 -12.07 -9.87 -3.77
C VAL A 387 -10.75 -10.59 -4.02
N THR A 388 -10.12 -11.13 -2.98
CA THR A 388 -8.88 -11.91 -3.09
C THR A 388 -9.11 -13.41 -3.15
N ALA A 389 -10.34 -13.89 -2.97
CA ALA A 389 -10.69 -15.30 -3.08
C ALA A 389 -10.35 -15.85 -4.48
N GLN A 390 -9.94 -17.12 -4.54
CA GLN A 390 -9.76 -17.82 -5.80
C GLN A 390 -11.14 -18.15 -6.37
N ASP A 391 -11.42 -17.72 -7.60
CA ASP A 391 -12.68 -18.01 -8.27
C ASP A 391 -12.91 -19.50 -8.47
N LEU A 392 -14.08 -19.98 -8.10
CA LEU A 392 -14.54 -21.36 -8.28
C LEU A 392 -15.94 -21.34 -8.91
N GLY A 393 -16.26 -22.36 -9.68
CA GLY A 393 -17.57 -22.48 -10.34
C GLY A 393 -17.74 -21.58 -11.54
N GLU A 394 -18.85 -20.87 -11.62
CA GLU A 394 -19.10 -19.88 -12.67
C GLU A 394 -18.24 -18.63 -12.43
N THR A 395 -17.79 -18.00 -13.52
CA THR A 395 -16.92 -16.82 -13.41
C THR A 395 -17.59 -15.70 -12.62
N GLY A 396 -16.93 -15.24 -11.57
CA GLY A 396 -17.41 -14.21 -10.68
C GLY A 396 -18.13 -14.77 -9.45
N VAL A 397 -19.02 -13.98 -8.86
CA VAL A 397 -19.80 -14.41 -7.69
C VAL A 397 -20.94 -15.30 -8.15
N ASP A 398 -21.00 -16.52 -7.62
CA ASP A 398 -22.03 -17.49 -7.97
C ASP A 398 -22.78 -18.04 -6.73
N SER A 399 -23.89 -18.73 -6.97
CA SER A 399 -24.74 -19.25 -5.91
C SER A 399 -24.19 -20.51 -5.23
N VAL A 400 -23.14 -21.13 -5.76
CA VAL A 400 -22.54 -22.36 -5.22
C VAL A 400 -21.42 -22.00 -4.24
N TYR A 401 -20.44 -21.22 -4.72
CA TYR A 401 -19.20 -20.91 -4.00
C TYR A 401 -19.11 -19.47 -3.50
N GLY A 402 -20.12 -18.64 -3.79
CA GLY A 402 -20.07 -17.20 -3.49
C GLY A 402 -18.91 -16.52 -4.22
N TRP A 403 -17.97 -15.96 -3.45
CA TRP A 403 -16.77 -15.33 -3.99
C TRP A 403 -15.66 -16.33 -4.37
N GLY A 404 -15.84 -17.62 -4.09
CA GLY A 404 -14.86 -18.67 -4.35
C GLY A 404 -14.04 -19.06 -3.11
N LEU A 405 -12.90 -19.72 -3.30
CA LEU A 405 -12.07 -20.27 -2.24
C LEU A 405 -11.21 -19.19 -1.57
N LEU A 406 -11.18 -19.20 -0.24
CA LEU A 406 -10.26 -18.41 0.57
C LEU A 406 -8.81 -18.53 0.07
N ASP A 407 -8.13 -17.41 -0.11
CA ASP A 407 -6.72 -17.35 -0.49
C ASP A 407 -5.97 -16.39 0.46
N MET A 408 -5.27 -16.94 1.45
CA MET A 408 -4.55 -16.17 2.46
C MET A 408 -3.28 -15.50 1.88
N GLU A 409 -2.71 -16.06 0.81
CA GLU A 409 -1.60 -15.41 0.12
C GLU A 409 -2.05 -14.11 -0.54
N LYS A 410 -3.10 -14.17 -1.35
CA LYS A 410 -3.63 -13.00 -2.04
C LYS A 410 -4.17 -11.94 -1.07
N ALA A 411 -4.83 -12.37 0.00
CA ALA A 411 -5.34 -11.46 1.02
C ALA A 411 -4.24 -10.67 1.76
N THR A 412 -3.03 -11.20 1.83
CA THR A 412 -1.89 -10.53 2.49
C THR A 412 -0.91 -9.86 1.52
N ARG A 413 -1.21 -9.81 0.21
CA ARG A 413 -0.47 -9.09 -0.84
C ARG A 413 -1.10 -7.73 -1.13
N PRO A 414 -0.35 -6.78 -1.73
CA PRO A 414 -0.93 -5.54 -2.25
C PRO A 414 -2.00 -5.83 -3.32
N VAL A 415 -3.12 -5.11 -3.26
CA VAL A 415 -4.23 -5.22 -4.21
C VAL A 415 -4.37 -3.92 -4.98
N GLY A 416 -4.46 -4.01 -6.32
CA GLY A 416 -4.67 -2.87 -7.20
C GLY A 416 -3.41 -2.07 -7.48
N THR A 417 -3.51 -0.74 -7.60
CA THR A 417 -2.42 0.14 -8.00
C THR A 417 -1.69 0.72 -6.77
N PRO A 418 -0.39 0.43 -6.58
CA PRO A 418 0.36 0.99 -5.47
C PRO A 418 0.52 2.51 -5.60
N LYS A 419 0.34 3.21 -4.48
CA LYS A 419 0.38 4.67 -4.40
C LYS A 419 1.28 5.12 -3.27
N ILE A 420 2.00 6.21 -3.48
CA ILE A 420 2.72 6.92 -2.42
C ILE A 420 1.91 8.15 -2.03
N ILE A 421 1.74 8.35 -0.74
CA ILE A 421 1.14 9.56 -0.20
C ILE A 421 2.29 10.41 0.34
N LEU A 422 2.44 11.62 -0.18
CA LEU A 422 3.44 12.57 0.25
C LEU A 422 3.04 13.25 1.57
N ALA A 423 3.98 13.85 2.26
CA ALA A 423 3.73 14.53 3.55
C ALA A 423 2.78 15.75 3.46
N ASN A 424 2.46 16.20 2.27
CA ASN A 424 1.46 17.24 1.97
C ASN A 424 0.13 16.66 1.47
N ASP A 425 -0.12 15.37 1.73
CA ASP A 425 -1.31 14.60 1.32
C ASP A 425 -1.48 14.43 -0.19
N THR A 426 -0.48 14.78 -0.99
CA THR A 426 -0.51 14.51 -2.43
C THR A 426 -0.32 13.03 -2.70
N VAL A 427 -1.23 12.43 -3.46
CA VAL A 427 -1.17 11.02 -3.87
C VAL A 427 -0.49 10.90 -5.23
N GLN A 428 0.55 10.06 -5.31
CA GLN A 428 1.29 9.76 -6.52
C GLN A 428 1.31 8.25 -6.77
N PRO A 429 1.20 7.79 -8.02
CA PRO A 429 1.40 6.37 -8.31
C PRO A 429 2.85 5.97 -8.01
N LEU A 430 3.05 4.81 -7.38
CA LEU A 430 4.38 4.21 -7.29
C LEU A 430 4.74 3.65 -8.67
N GLY A 431 5.67 4.30 -9.33
CA GLY A 431 6.17 3.91 -10.65
C GLY A 431 7.67 4.07 -10.71
N THR A 432 8.26 3.70 -11.84
CA THR A 432 9.67 4.00 -12.10
C THR A 432 9.83 5.50 -12.39
N PHE A 433 10.82 6.11 -11.79
CA PHE A 433 11.17 7.50 -12.03
C PHE A 433 12.62 7.62 -12.52
N ASN A 434 12.84 8.60 -13.36
CA ASN A 434 14.13 8.83 -13.98
C ASN A 434 14.94 9.82 -13.16
N VAL A 435 16.19 9.46 -12.85
CA VAL A 435 17.14 10.33 -12.12
C VAL A 435 18.45 10.35 -12.86
N SER A 436 18.99 11.54 -13.09
CA SER A 436 20.27 11.69 -13.77
C SER A 436 21.47 11.40 -12.87
N GLY A 437 22.43 10.75 -13.43
CA GLY A 437 23.82 10.61 -13.01
C GLY A 437 24.05 10.47 -11.51
N SER A 438 24.65 11.47 -10.97
CA SER A 438 25.17 11.51 -9.61
C SER A 438 24.10 11.45 -8.52
N ALA A 439 22.94 12.06 -8.75
CA ALA A 439 21.83 12.00 -7.81
C ALA A 439 21.25 10.57 -7.72
N ALA A 440 21.19 9.86 -8.86
CA ALA A 440 20.72 8.47 -8.89
C ALA A 440 21.62 7.55 -8.07
N THR A 441 22.95 7.68 -8.22
CA THR A 441 23.93 6.89 -7.45
C THR A 441 23.80 7.19 -5.96
N ALA A 442 23.68 8.46 -5.58
CA ALA A 442 23.55 8.85 -4.18
C ALA A 442 22.27 8.25 -3.54
N ILE A 443 21.13 8.34 -4.23
CA ILE A 443 19.86 7.81 -3.74
C ILE A 443 19.89 6.27 -3.69
N LYS A 444 20.44 5.60 -4.72
CA LYS A 444 20.60 4.14 -4.72
C LYS A 444 21.46 3.64 -3.56
N ASN A 445 22.59 4.29 -3.33
CA ASN A 445 23.52 3.92 -2.26
C ASN A 445 22.94 4.19 -0.86
N ALA A 446 21.99 5.09 -0.73
CA ALA A 446 21.33 5.39 0.54
C ALA A 446 20.38 4.27 1.01
N ASN A 447 20.00 3.34 0.13
CA ASN A 447 19.17 2.16 0.44
C ASN A 447 17.92 2.50 1.27
N ILE A 448 17.13 3.44 0.80
CA ILE A 448 15.98 3.99 1.53
C ILE A 448 14.76 3.10 1.35
N THR A 449 14.23 2.59 2.46
CA THR A 449 12.93 1.92 2.47
C THR A 449 11.82 2.97 2.52
N ILE A 450 10.83 2.84 1.64
CA ILE A 450 9.65 3.68 1.59
C ILE A 450 8.39 2.84 1.74
N ALA A 451 7.34 3.42 2.33
CA ALA A 451 6.03 2.81 2.36
C ALA A 451 5.18 3.28 1.16
N PHE A 452 4.36 2.37 0.66
CA PHE A 452 3.31 2.67 -0.30
C PHE A 452 1.99 2.08 0.19
N VAL A 453 0.88 2.57 -0.32
CA VAL A 453 -0.45 2.03 -0.01
C VAL A 453 -1.08 1.39 -1.24
N ASP A 454 -1.85 0.34 -1.02
CA ASP A 454 -2.66 -0.31 -2.02
C ASP A 454 -4.08 0.30 -2.14
N ASP A 455 -4.97 -0.30 -2.93
CA ASP A 455 -6.33 0.22 -3.13
C ASP A 455 -7.23 0.08 -1.88
N PHE A 456 -6.84 -0.74 -0.90
CA PHE A 456 -7.48 -0.84 0.42
C PHE A 456 -6.84 0.07 1.47
N GLY A 457 -5.89 0.94 1.09
CA GLY A 457 -5.17 1.79 2.03
C GLY A 457 -4.19 1.04 2.93
N ARG A 458 -3.85 -0.22 2.61
CA ARG A 458 -2.90 -1.03 3.38
C ARG A 458 -1.48 -0.63 3.04
N ALA A 459 -0.66 -0.45 4.06
CA ALA A 459 0.74 -0.06 3.87
C ALA A 459 1.65 -1.27 3.66
N PHE A 460 2.49 -1.17 2.66
CA PHE A 460 3.57 -2.09 2.34
C PHE A 460 4.86 -1.31 2.13
N THR A 461 6.01 -1.97 2.21
CA THR A 461 7.30 -1.31 2.04
C THR A 461 8.04 -1.81 0.81
N THR A 462 8.84 -0.92 0.22
CA THR A 462 9.72 -1.22 -0.89
C THR A 462 10.99 -0.39 -0.78
N ASN A 463 12.04 -0.76 -1.52
CA ASN A 463 13.23 0.06 -1.58
C ASN A 463 13.08 1.14 -2.66
N LEU A 464 13.37 2.39 -2.31
CA LEU A 464 13.31 3.50 -3.26
C LEU A 464 14.24 3.27 -4.46
N SER A 465 15.37 2.61 -4.26
CA SER A 465 16.36 2.31 -5.32
C SER A 465 15.80 1.45 -6.45
N ASP A 466 14.85 0.56 -6.13
CA ASP A 466 14.29 -0.40 -7.09
C ASP A 466 13.36 0.28 -8.09
N ASN A 467 12.91 1.47 -7.76
CA ASN A 467 12.06 2.31 -8.61
C ASN A 467 12.84 3.34 -9.43
N ILE A 468 14.17 3.42 -9.24
CA ILE A 468 15.00 4.40 -9.94
C ILE A 468 15.51 3.84 -11.27
N ASN A 469 15.07 4.48 -12.34
CA ASN A 469 15.70 4.31 -13.65
C ASN A 469 16.78 5.39 -13.82
N VAL A 470 18.03 4.94 -13.89
CA VAL A 470 19.16 5.86 -14.09
C VAL A 470 19.18 6.32 -15.53
N ILE A 471 19.00 7.62 -15.76
CA ILE A 471 19.26 8.19 -17.07
C ILE A 471 20.79 8.25 -17.24
N PRO A 472 21.36 7.55 -18.21
CA PRO A 472 22.78 7.70 -18.51
C PRO A 472 23.08 9.17 -18.76
N TYR A 473 24.08 9.70 -18.11
CA TYR A 473 24.53 11.06 -18.33
C TYR A 473 25.29 11.11 -19.66
N GLY A 474 24.54 11.30 -20.75
CA GLY A 474 25.09 11.40 -22.11
C GLY A 474 25.76 12.75 -22.33
N ARG A 475 27.03 12.83 -21.99
CA ARG A 475 27.85 14.05 -22.14
C ARG A 475 27.91 14.59 -23.55
N GLY A 476 27.81 13.73 -24.56
CA GLY A 476 27.81 14.17 -25.95
C GLY A 476 26.66 15.11 -26.29
N PHE A 477 25.46 14.84 -25.75
CA PHE A 477 24.30 15.69 -25.98
C PHE A 477 24.39 17.01 -25.17
N GLU A 478 24.93 16.98 -23.96
CA GLU A 478 25.13 18.20 -23.16
C GLU A 478 26.17 19.14 -23.76
N LYS A 479 27.26 18.62 -24.31
CA LYS A 479 28.24 19.47 -25.07
C LYS A 479 27.62 20.15 -26.27
N LEU A 480 26.60 19.55 -26.90
CA LEU A 480 25.87 20.16 -28.03
C LEU A 480 24.84 21.21 -27.58
N THR A 481 24.31 21.06 -26.35
CA THR A 481 23.26 21.91 -25.80
C THR A 481 23.77 22.93 -24.79
N GLU A 482 25.05 22.89 -24.40
CA GLU A 482 25.67 23.94 -23.59
C GLU A 482 25.59 25.28 -24.36
N ASN A 483 24.49 26.01 -24.11
CA ASN A 483 24.41 27.42 -24.48
C ASN A 483 25.53 28.16 -23.75
N GLU A 484 26.20 29.01 -24.47
CA GLU A 484 27.32 29.81 -23.99
C GLU A 484 26.95 30.46 -22.65
N ASN A 485 27.80 30.23 -21.66
CA ASN A 485 27.64 30.78 -20.33
C ASN A 485 27.44 32.31 -20.43
N ASN A 486 26.42 32.83 -19.78
CA ASN A 486 26.30 34.24 -19.53
C ASN A 486 27.38 34.63 -18.50
N SER A 487 28.57 35.00 -18.99
CA SER A 487 29.70 35.35 -18.14
C SER A 487 30.37 36.62 -18.56
N VAL A 488 30.88 37.37 -17.61
CA VAL A 488 31.73 38.54 -17.78
C VAL A 488 33.14 38.17 -17.32
N THR A 489 34.11 38.42 -18.15
CA THR A 489 35.53 38.22 -17.83
C THR A 489 36.16 39.58 -17.48
N LEU A 490 36.81 39.66 -16.31
CA LEU A 490 37.55 40.83 -15.86
C LEU A 490 39.05 40.55 -15.98
N PHE A 491 39.80 41.54 -16.54
CA PHE A 491 41.24 41.45 -16.71
C PHE A 491 41.70 40.17 -17.48
N ASP A 492 40.86 39.68 -18.40
CA ASP A 492 41.09 38.45 -19.19
C ASP A 492 41.40 37.18 -18.37
N THR A 493 41.21 37.27 -17.06
CA THR A 493 41.63 36.22 -16.09
C THR A 493 40.51 35.73 -15.20
N PHE A 494 39.67 36.64 -14.68
CA PHE A 494 38.61 36.29 -13.75
C PHE A 494 37.26 36.27 -14.48
N GLU A 495 36.55 35.16 -14.33
CA GLU A 495 35.23 34.93 -14.91
C GLU A 495 34.16 34.93 -13.83
N PHE A 496 33.05 35.65 -14.06
CA PHE A 496 31.86 35.64 -13.23
C PHE A 496 30.66 35.39 -14.13
N GLY A 497 29.81 34.47 -13.73
CA GLY A 497 28.68 34.16 -14.59
C GLY A 497 27.64 33.26 -13.93
N PHE A 498 26.64 32.94 -14.72
CA PHE A 498 25.64 31.97 -14.37
C PHE A 498 25.37 31.04 -15.54
N LYS A 499 24.93 29.81 -15.22
CA LYS A 499 24.56 28.81 -16.22
C LYS A 499 23.40 27.99 -15.71
N GLU A 500 22.64 27.34 -16.61
CA GLU A 500 21.66 26.38 -16.21
C GLU A 500 22.30 25.15 -15.51
N ASN A 501 21.65 24.69 -14.46
CA ASN A 501 22.09 23.50 -13.77
C ASN A 501 21.46 22.26 -14.39
N HIS A 502 22.25 21.47 -15.08
CA HIS A 502 21.83 20.19 -15.67
C HIS A 502 22.14 18.97 -14.80
N MET A 503 22.81 19.16 -13.65
CA MET A 503 23.29 18.06 -12.80
C MET A 503 22.17 17.35 -12.02
N LEU A 504 20.98 17.94 -11.91
CA LEU A 504 19.84 17.43 -11.12
C LEU A 504 18.59 17.18 -11.97
N LYS A 505 18.73 16.73 -13.21
CA LYS A 505 17.57 16.33 -14.00
C LYS A 505 16.94 15.09 -13.38
N SER A 506 15.68 15.22 -12.97
CA SER A 506 14.90 14.12 -12.39
C SER A 506 13.42 14.31 -12.70
N SER A 507 12.67 13.23 -12.70
CA SER A 507 11.23 13.22 -12.94
C SER A 507 10.51 12.25 -11.98
N GLY A 508 9.20 12.40 -11.85
CA GLY A 508 8.38 11.58 -10.99
C GLY A 508 8.58 11.94 -9.50
N LEU A 509 8.61 10.93 -8.64
CA LEU A 509 8.62 11.06 -7.17
C LEU A 509 9.85 11.81 -6.59
N VAL A 510 10.90 11.98 -7.35
CA VAL A 510 12.11 12.73 -6.96
C VAL A 510 12.36 13.91 -7.88
N SER A 511 11.31 14.50 -8.45
CA SER A 511 11.41 15.62 -9.36
C SER A 511 11.91 16.89 -8.68
N VAL A 512 12.75 17.62 -9.42
CA VAL A 512 13.33 18.91 -9.02
C VAL A 512 12.79 19.99 -9.98
N ASN A 513 12.58 21.21 -9.48
CA ASN A 513 12.23 22.33 -10.34
C ASN A 513 13.36 22.63 -11.32
N SER A 514 13.05 22.61 -12.63
CA SER A 514 14.02 22.59 -13.73
C SER A 514 14.79 23.88 -13.98
N ASN A 515 14.40 25.01 -13.37
CA ASN A 515 14.93 26.33 -13.72
C ASN A 515 15.85 26.90 -12.64
N LYS A 516 16.95 26.20 -12.34
CA LYS A 516 17.91 26.71 -11.39
C LYS A 516 19.24 27.03 -12.04
N LEU A 517 19.68 28.24 -11.74
CA LEU A 517 20.96 28.75 -12.21
C LEU A 517 22.07 28.40 -11.21
N THR A 518 23.20 27.98 -11.72
CA THR A 518 24.45 27.91 -10.98
C THR A 518 25.19 29.22 -11.20
N ASN A 519 25.37 29.98 -10.14
CA ASN A 519 26.28 31.11 -10.13
C ASN A 519 27.70 30.62 -9.95
N PHE A 520 28.65 31.10 -10.76
CA PHE A 520 30.02 30.63 -10.66
C PHE A 520 31.02 31.78 -10.71
N VAL A 521 32.19 31.50 -10.13
CA VAL A 521 33.40 32.29 -10.29
C VAL A 521 34.46 31.41 -10.93
N GLY A 522 35.23 31.95 -11.84
CA GLY A 522 36.25 31.22 -12.56
C GLY A 522 37.57 31.98 -12.66
N TYR A 523 38.62 31.20 -12.88
CA TYR A 523 39.95 31.69 -13.19
C TYR A 523 40.39 31.08 -14.52
N LYS A 524 40.68 31.93 -15.49
CA LYS A 524 41.22 31.55 -16.79
C LYS A 524 42.64 32.07 -16.89
N ASN A 525 43.52 31.28 -17.47
CA ASN A 525 44.86 31.69 -17.78
C ASN A 525 45.30 31.04 -19.10
N GLU A 526 45.90 31.85 -19.95
CA GLU A 526 46.43 31.39 -21.23
C GLU A 526 47.86 31.90 -21.36
N PHE A 527 48.74 31.08 -21.88
CA PHE A 527 50.11 31.46 -22.16
C PHE A 527 50.64 30.66 -23.34
N ASN A 528 51.54 31.28 -24.08
CA ASN A 528 52.17 30.68 -25.26
C ASN A 528 53.63 30.32 -24.94
N VAL A 529 54.01 29.09 -25.31
CA VAL A 529 55.42 28.64 -25.31
C VAL A 529 55.73 28.16 -26.72
N ASN A 530 56.58 28.89 -27.40
CA ASN A 530 56.81 28.72 -28.84
C ASN A 530 55.47 28.87 -29.64
N ASN A 531 55.07 27.84 -30.39
CA ASN A 531 53.84 27.83 -31.19
C ASN A 531 52.69 27.05 -30.49
N ILE A 532 52.86 26.72 -29.18
CA ILE A 532 51.86 25.99 -28.44
C ILE A 532 51.18 26.95 -27.48
N ARG A 533 49.84 27.05 -27.58
CA ARG A 533 48.99 27.76 -26.65
C ARG A 533 48.55 26.79 -25.53
N PHE A 534 48.92 27.12 -24.32
CA PHE A 534 48.41 26.42 -23.13
C PHE A 534 47.29 27.24 -22.51
N TYR A 535 46.25 26.56 -22.06
CA TYR A 535 45.14 27.20 -21.35
C TYR A 535 44.70 26.40 -20.17
N GLN A 536 44.22 27.10 -19.14
CA GLN A 536 43.60 26.51 -17.97
C GLN A 536 42.35 27.28 -17.58
N ASN A 537 41.31 26.56 -17.12
CA ASN A 537 40.11 27.16 -16.60
C ASN A 537 39.70 26.38 -15.34
N VAL A 538 39.52 27.10 -14.24
CA VAL A 538 39.02 26.55 -12.99
C VAL A 538 37.79 27.32 -12.60
N ARG A 539 36.69 26.66 -12.36
CA ARG A 539 35.44 27.28 -11.92
C ARG A 539 34.94 26.65 -10.64
N MET A 540 34.34 27.48 -9.78
CA MET A 540 33.59 27.06 -8.59
C MET A 540 32.19 27.67 -8.67
N GLY A 541 31.18 26.86 -8.46
CA GLY A 541 29.78 27.25 -8.57
C GLY A 541 29.00 27.01 -7.31
N ILE A 542 27.93 27.76 -7.14
CA ILE A 542 26.91 27.55 -6.12
C ILE A 542 25.53 27.50 -6.78
N THR A 543 24.77 26.50 -6.40
CA THR A 543 23.39 26.29 -6.84
C THR A 543 22.48 26.16 -5.63
N ASN A 544 21.32 26.81 -5.69
CA ASN A 544 20.27 26.69 -4.69
C ASN A 544 19.02 26.06 -5.31
N PRO A 545 18.94 24.73 -5.43
CA PRO A 545 17.78 24.05 -6.02
C PRO A 545 16.56 24.20 -5.13
N THR A 546 15.37 24.12 -5.72
CA THR A 546 14.11 24.04 -4.96
C THR A 546 13.42 22.73 -5.26
N ALA A 547 12.80 22.18 -4.23
CA ALA A 547 11.99 20.97 -4.35
C ALA A 547 10.71 21.25 -5.14
N ASN A 548 10.22 20.22 -5.81
CA ASN A 548 8.87 20.21 -6.39
C ASN A 548 7.89 19.73 -5.29
N GLU A 549 6.76 20.42 -5.14
CA GLU A 549 5.74 20.06 -4.15
C GLU A 549 5.14 18.65 -4.34
N SER A 550 5.20 18.13 -5.58
CA SER A 550 4.73 16.78 -5.92
C SER A 550 5.85 15.72 -5.84
N SER A 551 6.85 15.93 -4.98
CA SER A 551 8.05 15.11 -4.86
C SER A 551 8.29 14.66 -3.41
N LEU A 552 8.99 13.54 -3.25
CA LEU A 552 9.55 13.11 -1.95
C LEU A 552 10.66 14.06 -1.46
N ILE A 553 11.19 14.92 -2.33
CA ILE A 553 12.22 15.88 -1.96
C ILE A 553 11.58 17.01 -1.15
N SER A 554 11.97 17.14 0.12
CA SER A 554 11.52 18.21 0.99
C SER A 554 12.39 19.47 0.90
N GLY A 555 13.61 19.37 0.35
CA GLY A 555 14.51 20.50 0.19
C GLY A 555 15.94 20.11 -0.18
N PHE A 556 16.78 21.13 -0.24
CA PHE A 556 18.21 21.00 -0.52
C PHE A 556 19.01 21.90 0.41
N SER A 557 20.26 21.52 0.68
CA SER A 557 21.26 22.49 1.15
C SER A 557 21.83 23.27 -0.05
N ASN A 558 22.61 24.30 0.21
CA ASN A 558 23.44 24.91 -0.82
C ASN A 558 24.33 23.84 -1.45
N MET A 559 24.33 23.80 -2.78
CA MET A 559 25.17 22.88 -3.56
C MET A 559 26.35 23.61 -4.13
N TYR A 560 27.53 23.09 -3.86
CA TYR A 560 28.78 23.59 -4.41
C TYR A 560 29.27 22.66 -5.49
N SER A 561 29.69 23.23 -6.63
CA SER A 561 30.28 22.51 -7.74
C SER A 561 31.66 23.06 -8.11
N ALA A 562 32.47 22.22 -8.72
CA ALA A 562 33.76 22.64 -9.25
C ALA A 562 33.97 22.01 -10.63
N SER A 563 34.70 22.73 -11.49
CA SER A 563 35.22 22.21 -12.73
C SER A 563 36.63 22.71 -12.96
N VAL A 564 37.42 21.86 -13.64
CA VAL A 564 38.80 22.17 -13.98
C VAL A 564 39.07 21.69 -15.40
N LYS A 565 39.77 22.54 -16.19
CA LYS A 565 40.13 22.25 -17.57
C LYS A 565 41.57 22.68 -17.79
N PHE A 566 42.37 21.82 -18.41
CA PHE A 566 43.69 22.10 -18.89
C PHE A 566 43.78 21.67 -20.35
N GLY A 567 44.38 22.49 -21.19
CA GLY A 567 44.56 22.13 -22.57
C GLY A 567 45.81 22.74 -23.19
N ALA A 568 46.24 22.13 -24.29
CA ALA A 568 47.32 22.60 -25.14
C ALA A 568 46.84 22.58 -26.59
N GLU A 569 47.14 23.62 -27.36
CA GLU A 569 46.75 23.75 -28.76
C GLU A 569 47.94 24.15 -29.61
N ILE A 570 48.11 23.44 -30.71
CA ILE A 570 49.08 23.75 -31.74
C ILE A 570 48.39 23.65 -33.10
N GLU A 571 48.33 24.76 -33.84
CA GLU A 571 47.65 24.88 -35.16
C GLU A 571 46.20 24.39 -35.09
N LYS A 572 45.87 23.22 -35.68
CA LYS A 572 44.55 22.63 -35.74
C LYS A 572 44.34 21.51 -34.70
N LEU A 573 45.39 21.13 -33.97
CA LEU A 573 45.33 20.06 -32.96
C LEU A 573 45.22 20.67 -31.60
N SER A 574 44.23 20.21 -30.78
CA SER A 574 44.21 20.49 -29.35
C SER A 574 44.02 19.21 -28.53
N LEU A 575 44.67 19.19 -27.40
CA LEU A 575 44.54 18.16 -26.36
C LEU A 575 44.03 18.82 -25.11
N GLU A 576 43.01 18.20 -24.48
CA GLU A 576 42.38 18.73 -23.28
C GLU A 576 42.16 17.62 -22.25
N ILE A 577 42.41 17.91 -20.98
CA ILE A 577 42.03 17.13 -19.84
C ILE A 577 41.10 17.99 -19.00
N ALA A 578 39.91 17.48 -18.69
CA ALA A 578 38.92 18.23 -17.95
C ALA A 578 38.29 17.37 -16.84
N MET A 579 38.07 17.99 -15.69
CA MET A 579 37.08 17.61 -14.72
C MET A 579 35.85 18.48 -14.97
N PRO A 580 34.75 17.90 -15.45
CA PRO A 580 33.54 18.67 -15.69
C PRO A 580 32.92 19.17 -14.39
N ASP A 581 31.86 19.99 -14.53
CA ASP A 581 31.11 20.44 -13.34
C ASP A 581 30.65 19.23 -12.50
N THR A 582 31.20 19.17 -11.32
CA THR A 582 30.96 18.08 -10.38
C THR A 582 30.48 18.67 -9.07
N ILE A 583 29.42 18.11 -8.48
CA ILE A 583 28.96 18.49 -7.15
C ILE A 583 30.00 17.99 -6.14
N ILE A 584 30.63 18.92 -5.46
CA ILE A 584 31.66 18.63 -4.43
C ILE A 584 31.11 18.69 -3.02
N SER A 585 29.96 19.34 -2.82
CA SER A 585 29.24 19.40 -1.54
C SER A 585 27.79 19.79 -1.76
N GLY A 586 26.91 19.24 -0.96
CA GLY A 586 25.48 19.51 -0.95
C GLY A 586 24.67 18.28 -0.57
N ASN A 587 23.50 18.52 -0.01
CA ASN A 587 22.57 17.45 0.38
C ASN A 587 21.21 17.67 -0.27
N VAL A 588 20.55 16.58 -0.60
CA VAL A 588 19.10 16.53 -0.81
C VAL A 588 18.44 15.97 0.45
N TYR A 589 17.32 16.55 0.83
CA TYR A 589 16.50 16.08 1.95
C TYR A 589 15.26 15.40 1.37
N LEU A 590 15.05 14.16 1.76
CA LEU A 590 13.85 13.40 1.40
C LEU A 590 12.94 13.29 2.62
N ASN A 591 11.65 13.53 2.43
CA ASN A 591 10.62 13.21 3.41
C ASN A 591 9.81 12.03 2.87
N THR A 592 10.11 10.84 3.38
CA THR A 592 9.59 9.58 2.85
C THR A 592 8.62 8.94 3.83
N PRO A 593 7.46 8.41 3.37
CA PRO A 593 6.63 7.52 4.18
C PRO A 593 7.43 6.24 4.45
N THR A 594 7.43 5.76 5.69
CA THR A 594 8.20 4.57 6.12
C THR A 594 7.34 3.45 6.67
N GLY A 595 6.06 3.71 6.91
CA GLY A 595 5.10 2.75 7.45
C GLY A 595 3.79 3.42 7.82
N MET A 596 2.96 2.69 8.55
CA MET A 596 1.66 3.14 9.05
C MET A 596 1.53 2.73 10.51
N ASP A 597 0.93 3.59 11.33
CA ASP A 597 0.64 3.27 12.73
C ASP A 597 -0.64 2.41 12.86
N ASN A 598 -0.95 1.96 14.08
CA ASN A 598 -2.14 1.15 14.35
C ASN A 598 -3.47 1.91 14.13
N ASN A 599 -3.43 3.22 13.93
CA ASN A 599 -4.60 4.04 13.64
C ASN A 599 -4.76 4.33 12.14
N GLY A 600 -3.87 3.80 11.29
CA GLY A 600 -3.87 4.04 9.85
C GLY A 600 -3.21 5.36 9.43
N ASN A 601 -2.42 6.01 10.30
CA ASN A 601 -1.69 7.22 9.92
C ASN A 601 -0.30 6.86 9.39
N LEU A 602 0.09 7.46 8.26
CA LEU A 602 1.42 7.29 7.70
C LEU A 602 2.50 7.92 8.58
N ILE A 603 3.59 7.19 8.74
CA ILE A 603 4.78 7.62 9.46
C ILE A 603 5.81 8.10 8.43
N TYR A 604 6.35 9.31 8.62
CA TYR A 604 7.33 9.89 7.72
C TYR A 604 8.70 10.01 8.38
N ASN A 605 9.75 9.86 7.58
CA ASN A 605 11.13 10.05 7.99
C ASN A 605 11.85 11.04 7.07
N ASN A 606 12.61 11.94 7.67
CA ASN A 606 13.46 12.88 6.94
C ASN A 606 14.88 12.32 6.85
N THR A 607 15.35 12.10 5.61
CA THR A 607 16.69 11.58 5.33
C THR A 607 17.48 12.57 4.52
N ALA A 608 18.69 12.90 4.96
CA ALA A 608 19.63 13.72 4.20
C ALA A 608 20.59 12.83 3.41
N ILE A 609 20.69 13.04 2.10
CA ILE A 609 21.59 12.30 1.21
C ILE A 609 22.61 13.28 0.64
N SER A 610 23.89 12.96 0.81
CA SER A 610 24.96 13.73 0.18
C SER A 610 24.95 13.52 -1.34
N LEU A 611 24.96 14.62 -2.08
CA LEU A 611 25.07 14.65 -3.55
C LEU A 611 26.51 14.82 -4.03
N ALA A 612 27.48 14.89 -3.11
CA ALA A 612 28.89 14.95 -3.47
C ALA A 612 29.34 13.69 -4.21
N ASN A 613 29.97 13.87 -5.35
CA ASN A 613 30.35 12.77 -6.24
C ASN A 613 31.85 12.67 -6.46
N ARG A 614 32.28 11.49 -6.91
CA ARG A 614 33.60 11.31 -7.49
C ARG A 614 33.63 12.00 -8.87
N PRO A 615 34.62 12.86 -9.13
CA PRO A 615 34.70 13.54 -10.43
C PRO A 615 35.01 12.55 -11.54
N SER A 616 34.32 12.70 -12.66
CA SER A 616 34.77 12.08 -13.92
C SER A 616 35.95 12.86 -14.50
N ILE A 617 36.80 12.20 -15.28
CA ILE A 617 37.91 12.84 -16.00
C ILE A 617 37.68 12.65 -17.49
N GLU A 618 37.72 13.75 -18.25
CA GLU A 618 37.57 13.77 -19.70
C GLU A 618 38.92 13.99 -20.37
N TYR A 619 39.19 13.23 -21.39
CA TYR A 619 40.35 13.39 -22.26
C TYR A 619 39.83 13.69 -23.67
N THR A 620 40.05 14.89 -24.17
CA THR A 620 39.55 15.30 -25.46
C THR A 620 40.70 15.60 -26.44
N VAL A 621 40.57 15.07 -27.62
CA VAL A 621 41.44 15.40 -28.76
C VAL A 621 40.57 16.09 -29.82
N ASN A 622 40.99 17.29 -30.28
CA ASN A 622 40.32 18.01 -31.36
C ASN A 622 41.30 18.19 -32.52
N TYR A 623 40.81 17.99 -33.74
CA TYR A 623 41.56 18.25 -34.96
C TYR A 623 40.64 18.75 -36.09
N GLY A 624 40.84 19.98 -36.54
CA GLY A 624 40.17 20.52 -37.73
C GLY A 624 38.64 20.48 -37.68
N GLY A 625 38.02 20.65 -36.51
CA GLY A 625 36.57 20.60 -36.31
C GLY A 625 35.99 19.23 -35.94
N LEU A 626 36.83 18.20 -35.90
CA LEU A 626 36.48 16.89 -35.32
C LEU A 626 36.97 16.81 -33.89
N SER A 627 36.18 16.21 -32.98
CA SER A 627 36.63 15.92 -31.63
C SER A 627 36.28 14.49 -31.21
N ALA A 628 37.18 13.90 -30.42
CA ALA A 628 36.96 12.65 -29.72
C ALA A 628 37.23 12.89 -28.25
N THR A 629 36.28 12.52 -27.40
CA THR A 629 36.40 12.63 -25.94
C THR A 629 36.24 11.26 -25.34
N PHE A 630 37.22 10.83 -24.54
CA PHE A 630 37.11 9.67 -23.65
C PHE A 630 36.73 10.18 -22.25
N VAL A 631 35.65 9.67 -21.71
CA VAL A 631 35.17 9.98 -20.35
C VAL A 631 35.45 8.79 -19.45
N ASN A 632 36.33 8.98 -18.50
CA ASN A 632 36.57 8.03 -17.41
C ASN A 632 35.65 8.40 -16.24
N ASN A 633 34.62 7.58 -16.02
CA ASN A 633 33.64 7.82 -14.98
C ASN A 633 33.77 6.75 -13.86
N PRO A 634 34.15 7.13 -12.63
CA PRO A 634 34.37 6.16 -11.54
C PRO A 634 33.07 5.51 -11.04
N ASP A 635 31.91 6.10 -11.32
CA ASP A 635 30.60 5.64 -10.82
C ASP A 635 29.72 5.00 -11.92
N TYR A 636 30.17 5.07 -13.20
CA TYR A 636 29.45 4.55 -14.36
C TYR A 636 30.39 3.92 -15.39
N GLN A 637 29.81 3.47 -16.50
CA GLN A 637 30.61 2.99 -17.63
C GLN A 637 31.38 4.13 -18.29
N ASN A 638 32.61 3.82 -18.73
CA ASN A 638 33.41 4.75 -19.51
C ASN A 638 32.76 4.96 -20.88
N GLU A 639 32.83 6.19 -21.37
CA GLU A 639 32.20 6.60 -22.64
C GLU A 639 33.25 7.11 -23.62
N VAL A 640 33.00 6.95 -24.93
CA VAL A 640 33.74 7.63 -26.00
C VAL A 640 32.72 8.42 -26.82
N VAL A 641 32.94 9.73 -26.90
CA VAL A 641 32.04 10.66 -27.61
C VAL A 641 32.79 11.25 -28.81
N PHE A 642 32.21 11.10 -30.00
CA PHE A 642 32.72 11.74 -31.24
C PHE A 642 31.82 12.87 -31.65
N MET A 643 32.38 14.04 -31.97
CA MET A 643 31.66 15.21 -32.47
C MET A 643 32.31 15.80 -33.71
N ALA A 644 31.48 16.29 -34.60
CA ALA A 644 31.93 17.10 -35.75
C ALA A 644 31.26 18.50 -35.68
N LYS A 645 32.05 19.56 -35.66
CA LYS A 645 31.57 20.95 -35.76
C LYS A 645 31.77 21.47 -37.19
N THR A 646 30.70 21.80 -37.90
CA THR A 646 30.75 22.48 -39.19
C THR A 646 30.21 23.89 -38.99
N LYS A 647 30.99 24.89 -39.44
CA LYS A 647 30.49 26.27 -39.56
C LYS A 647 29.89 26.45 -40.96
N PHE A 648 28.60 26.66 -41.04
CA PHE A 648 27.97 27.20 -42.26
C PHE A 648 28.00 28.73 -42.15
N ALA A 649 28.68 29.38 -43.07
CA ALA A 649 28.56 30.84 -43.27
C ALA A 649 27.38 31.04 -44.22
N PHE A 650 26.31 31.65 -43.75
CA PHE A 650 25.20 32.12 -44.58
C PHE A 650 25.43 33.57 -44.95
#